data_96897ad4533a56f8cd3f893688b749e0
#
_entry.id   96897ad4533a56f8cd3f893688b749e0
#
_cell.length_a   1.000
_cell.length_b   1.000
_cell.length_c   1.000
_cell.angle_alpha   90.00
_cell.angle_beta   90.00
_cell.angle_gamma   90.00
#
_symmetry.space_group_name_H-M   'P 1'
#
loop_
_entity.id
_entity.type
_entity.pdbx_description
1 polymer ?
#
loop_
_entity_poly.entity_id
_entity_poly.type
_entity_poly.pdbx_seq_one_letter_code
_entity_poly.pdbx_strand_id
1 'polypeptide(L)'
;MRFIGNINALKKDSVAYRIYDKLNTILQDGDDSLLYYMFPVYSGNIDIGKVQANLMLLSLEYGVYYFDSMHYGETVEEAEERINTLYSYITDSFRKIPALKKKRDTLKYDVLTVFVSDDTSKIDLSDDFILSDFNSLKEVLDEHQEEIDNKSFDLMQSCLDGTPQMIKRIVRSSSSVRETKGMILDEIESNIAKFDIEQKEAAFAEIDGPQRIRGLAGSGKTIVLTQKAAIYHLKHPNETILYTYYTKALHDTIKEHIGRAYKYFSDNKEPNWDKIIICHAWGSSYTPGVYSMACEKCGAVPLNYGQAMRIACNDPFGTVCNQLLGEYKIAPQYDLILIDEGQDFTPPFYQLCYQLSKTRKIAWAYDDFQNIFNVKIQDERATFGTNNRGEYNVDFSRDDMVNQDIVLKKCYRTPRYSLISAFSLGLGIYNNKVLQRLDNNEHWESLGFHVLRGGCATGDDMIIVRPEENTPGYSNKKFNEDSIKYHAFDNFNEECKFIAKSITNDLANENLRPEDICVICVDLKSVKGYFSNISGYLWKNEINTFNLIATASDNLSFTKEGCITLATVNKAKGNEKGVVYICGVDYIFSRPNNVVLRDILFTAMTRTKGWLTITGCTKDFKQCLIETKSLKNNAYKLCFKQPSENETKTIESHSRVQNAIYDNWGKDIETLRKTGQSAEEILKEIQRILKNDRQ
;
A
#
# COMPACT_ATOMS: atom_id res chain seq x y z
N MET A 1 10.81 8.25 20.70
CA MET A 1 9.34 8.35 20.48
C MET A 1 9.07 8.54 19.00
N ARG A 2 8.11 7.81 18.40
CA ARG A 2 7.66 8.03 17.02
C ARG A 2 6.36 8.82 16.99
N PHE A 3 6.31 9.81 16.10
CA PHE A 3 5.15 10.67 15.91
C PHE A 3 4.27 10.17 14.74
N ILE A 4 2.97 10.13 14.96
CA ILE A 4 1.96 9.74 13.96
C ILE A 4 0.96 10.88 13.80
N GLY A 5 1.03 11.61 12.72
CA GLY A 5 0.17 12.76 12.44
C GLY A 5 0.77 13.72 11.43
N ASN A 6 0.07 14.83 11.17
CA ASN A 6 0.58 15.88 10.32
C ASN A 6 1.44 16.86 11.14
N ILE A 7 2.75 16.81 10.97
CA ILE A 7 3.70 17.66 11.69
C ILE A 7 3.50 19.17 11.37
N ASN A 8 3.07 19.51 10.16
CA ASN A 8 2.83 20.89 9.78
C ASN A 8 1.55 21.43 10.44
N ALA A 9 0.54 20.59 10.64
CA ALA A 9 -0.65 20.94 11.41
C ALA A 9 -0.30 21.06 12.91
N LEU A 10 0.48 20.14 13.46
CA LEU A 10 0.96 20.20 14.83
C LEU A 10 1.73 21.49 15.12
N LYS A 11 2.63 21.93 14.23
CA LYS A 11 3.37 23.20 14.39
C LYS A 11 2.48 24.44 14.42
N LYS A 12 1.27 24.36 13.88
CA LYS A 12 0.28 25.46 13.96
C LYS A 12 -0.54 25.43 15.25
N ASP A 13 -0.60 24.28 15.93
CA ASP A 13 -1.22 24.11 17.23
C ASP A 13 -0.17 24.34 18.32
N SER A 14 -0.16 25.55 18.85
CA SER A 14 0.89 25.98 19.79
C SER A 14 0.92 25.17 21.08
N VAL A 15 -0.21 24.67 21.56
CA VAL A 15 -0.32 23.88 22.80
C VAL A 15 0.14 22.45 22.54
N ALA A 16 -0.43 21.80 21.54
CA ALA A 16 -0.04 20.44 21.19
C ALA A 16 1.43 20.34 20.77
N TYR A 17 1.96 21.36 20.08
CA TYR A 17 3.38 21.40 19.72
C TYR A 17 4.30 21.50 20.93
N ARG A 18 3.95 22.30 21.95
CA ARG A 18 4.73 22.40 23.20
C ARG A 18 4.72 21.08 23.98
N ILE A 19 3.57 20.39 24.04
CA ILE A 19 3.49 19.06 24.66
C ILE A 19 4.38 18.08 23.89
N TYR A 20 4.27 18.05 22.57
CA TYR A 20 5.09 17.21 21.69
C TYR A 20 6.58 17.46 21.90
N ASP A 21 7.03 18.69 21.92
CA ASP A 21 8.46 19.07 22.07
C ASP A 21 9.00 18.61 23.42
N LYS A 22 8.23 18.76 24.50
CA LYS A 22 8.59 18.25 25.82
C LYS A 22 8.65 16.73 25.85
N LEU A 23 7.63 16.04 25.34
CA LEU A 23 7.61 14.57 25.28
C LEU A 23 8.76 14.04 24.43
N ASN A 24 9.09 14.69 23.31
CA ASN A 24 10.20 14.31 22.46
C ASN A 24 11.57 14.48 23.13
N THR A 25 11.67 15.40 24.07
CA THR A 25 12.89 15.58 24.89
C THR A 25 13.00 14.52 25.99
N ILE A 26 11.85 14.10 26.57
CA ILE A 26 11.78 13.11 27.65
C ILE A 26 11.96 11.68 27.11
N LEU A 27 11.26 11.36 26.02
CA LEU A 27 11.22 10.03 25.40
C LEU A 27 12.27 9.95 24.30
N GLN A 28 13.28 9.12 24.49
CA GLN A 28 14.36 8.95 23.50
C GLN A 28 13.80 8.38 22.17
N ASP A 29 14.57 8.56 21.08
CA ASP A 29 14.22 7.98 19.78
C ASP A 29 14.19 6.44 19.85
N GLY A 30 13.04 5.88 19.54
CA GLY A 30 12.82 4.44 19.52
C GLY A 30 11.37 4.08 19.17
N ASP A 31 11.13 2.79 18.91
CA ASP A 31 9.80 2.25 18.59
C ASP A 31 8.94 1.97 19.83
N ASP A 32 9.49 2.19 21.01
CA ASP A 32 8.91 1.85 22.31
C ASP A 32 7.80 2.82 22.76
N SER A 33 7.65 3.94 22.03
CA SER A 33 6.61 4.95 22.31
C SER A 33 6.07 5.55 21.03
N LEU A 34 4.73 5.60 20.92
CA LEU A 34 3.98 6.16 19.79
C LEU A 34 3.17 7.36 20.27
N LEU A 35 3.32 8.51 19.63
CA LEU A 35 2.52 9.70 19.88
C LEU A 35 1.63 10.00 18.68
N TYR A 36 0.33 9.88 18.87
CA TYR A 36 -0.68 10.19 17.86
C TYR A 36 -1.14 11.64 18.04
N TYR A 37 -1.24 12.38 16.95
CA TYR A 37 -1.83 13.73 16.92
C TYR A 37 -3.14 13.72 16.13
N MET A 38 -4.20 14.28 16.75
CA MET A 38 -5.55 14.34 16.18
C MET A 38 -6.11 12.93 15.82
N PHE A 39 -5.76 11.93 16.63
CA PHE A 39 -6.18 10.55 16.49
C PHE A 39 -6.03 9.80 17.85
N PRO A 40 -6.88 8.82 18.22
CA PRO A 40 -8.01 8.30 17.44
C PRO A 40 -9.18 9.29 17.30
N VAL A 41 -10.04 9.00 16.32
CA VAL A 41 -11.26 9.78 16.08
C VAL A 41 -12.46 8.83 16.07
N TYR A 42 -13.54 9.23 16.75
CA TYR A 42 -14.78 8.48 16.84
C TYR A 42 -15.97 9.34 16.42
N SER A 43 -17.01 8.73 15.85
CA SER A 43 -18.28 9.39 15.61
C SER A 43 -19.09 9.36 16.92
N GLY A 44 -19.23 10.49 17.59
CA GLY A 44 -20.10 10.64 18.74
C GLY A 44 -21.59 10.48 18.40
N ASN A 45 -22.45 10.58 19.40
CA ASN A 45 -23.90 10.67 19.21
C ASN A 45 -24.27 11.97 18.45
N ILE A 46 -25.54 12.05 17.96
CA ILE A 46 -26.02 13.16 17.12
C ILE A 46 -25.77 14.52 17.78
N ASP A 47 -25.84 14.60 19.12
CA ASP A 47 -25.66 15.82 19.89
C ASP A 47 -24.19 16.18 20.17
N ILE A 48 -23.27 15.18 20.17
CA ILE A 48 -21.85 15.36 20.55
C ILE A 48 -20.97 15.53 19.30
N GLY A 49 -21.43 15.04 18.14
CA GLY A 49 -20.70 15.15 16.87
C GLY A 49 -19.44 14.25 16.82
N LYS A 50 -18.30 14.84 16.47
CA LYS A 50 -17.00 14.16 16.36
C LYS A 50 -16.26 14.21 17.70
N VAL A 51 -15.77 13.06 18.17
CA VAL A 51 -14.89 12.94 19.34
C VAL A 51 -13.49 12.54 18.86
N GLN A 52 -12.48 13.34 19.19
CA GLN A 52 -11.14 13.19 18.66
C GLN A 52 -10.09 13.47 19.72
N ALA A 53 -9.07 12.60 19.83
CA ALA A 53 -7.93 12.85 20.69
C ALA A 53 -7.07 14.00 20.14
N ASN A 54 -6.59 14.88 21.03
CA ASN A 54 -5.60 15.89 20.67
C ASN A 54 -4.21 15.23 20.53
N LEU A 55 -3.63 14.76 21.65
CA LEU A 55 -2.40 13.98 21.67
C LEU A 55 -2.61 12.71 22.50
N MET A 56 -2.26 11.55 21.92
CA MET A 56 -2.33 10.28 22.62
C MET A 56 -0.99 9.57 22.59
N LEU A 57 -0.43 9.30 23.75
CA LEU A 57 0.81 8.54 23.93
C LEU A 57 0.48 7.09 24.29
N LEU A 58 1.10 6.16 23.57
CA LEU A 58 1.18 4.74 23.91
C LEU A 58 2.65 4.39 24.08
N SER A 59 3.09 4.04 25.29
CA SER A 59 4.49 3.75 25.61
C SER A 59 4.61 2.41 26.31
N LEU A 60 5.64 1.61 25.94
CA LEU A 60 5.96 0.37 26.64
C LEU A 60 6.39 0.64 28.07
N GLU A 61 7.14 1.73 28.31
CA GLU A 61 7.73 2.08 29.59
C GLU A 61 6.73 2.84 30.50
N TYR A 62 5.98 3.80 29.91
CA TYR A 62 5.16 4.73 30.71
C TYR A 62 3.68 4.41 30.72
N GLY A 63 3.15 3.61 29.79
CA GLY A 63 1.74 3.30 29.75
C GLY A 63 0.96 4.06 28.67
N VAL A 64 -0.32 4.37 28.95
CA VAL A 64 -1.24 5.02 28.01
C VAL A 64 -1.69 6.36 28.55
N TYR A 65 -1.40 7.43 27.83
CA TYR A 65 -1.76 8.80 28.23
C TYR A 65 -2.52 9.51 27.11
N TYR A 66 -3.51 10.27 27.53
CA TYR A 66 -4.18 11.23 26.68
C TYR A 66 -3.91 12.64 27.21
N PHE A 67 -3.32 13.51 26.38
CA PHE A 67 -3.03 14.90 26.72
C PHE A 67 -3.98 15.82 26.00
N ASP A 68 -4.58 16.76 26.75
CA ASP A 68 -5.44 17.80 26.21
C ASP A 68 -5.29 19.12 26.99
N SER A 69 -6.00 20.16 26.57
CA SER A 69 -6.00 21.48 27.16
C SER A 69 -7.34 22.16 26.97
N MET A 70 -7.55 23.31 27.62
CA MET A 70 -8.74 24.15 27.40
C MET A 70 -8.79 24.65 25.96
N HIS A 71 -9.95 24.51 25.33
CA HIS A 71 -10.24 25.16 24.07
C HIS A 71 -10.68 26.61 24.29
N TYR A 72 -10.52 27.44 23.27
CA TYR A 72 -10.91 28.86 23.39
C TYR A 72 -12.41 29.01 23.66
N GLY A 73 -12.76 29.65 24.78
CA GLY A 73 -14.14 29.88 25.19
C GLY A 73 -14.86 28.71 25.84
N GLU A 74 -14.17 27.60 26.10
CA GLU A 74 -14.69 26.40 26.77
C GLU A 74 -14.68 26.60 28.30
N THR A 75 -15.69 26.09 29.03
CA THR A 75 -15.68 26.01 30.49
C THR A 75 -14.94 24.74 30.94
N VAL A 76 -14.60 24.66 32.24
CA VAL A 76 -13.93 23.47 32.80
C VAL A 76 -14.85 22.25 32.69
N GLU A 77 -16.15 22.43 32.97
CA GLU A 77 -17.14 21.34 32.87
C GLU A 77 -17.29 20.82 31.45
N GLU A 78 -17.28 21.70 30.43
CA GLU A 78 -17.34 21.29 29.01
C GLU A 78 -16.07 20.54 28.60
N ALA A 79 -14.89 20.94 29.06
CA ALA A 79 -13.63 20.27 28.84
C ALA A 79 -13.61 18.86 29.46
N GLU A 80 -14.06 18.74 30.72
CA GLU A 80 -14.17 17.44 31.40
C GLU A 80 -15.14 16.49 30.70
N GLU A 81 -16.31 16.97 30.26
CA GLU A 81 -17.28 16.15 29.53
C GLU A 81 -16.68 15.65 28.18
N ARG A 82 -15.97 16.51 27.45
CA ARG A 82 -15.30 16.17 26.20
C ARG A 82 -14.23 15.11 26.42
N ILE A 83 -13.39 15.27 27.44
CA ILE A 83 -12.30 14.32 27.74
C ILE A 83 -12.86 13.00 28.24
N ASN A 84 -13.85 13.00 29.13
CA ASN A 84 -14.52 11.79 29.63
C ASN A 84 -15.22 11.02 28.52
N THR A 85 -15.81 11.71 27.55
CA THR A 85 -16.40 11.08 26.39
C THR A 85 -15.33 10.32 25.60
N LEU A 86 -14.20 10.93 25.31
CA LEU A 86 -13.10 10.29 24.61
C LEU A 86 -12.51 9.11 25.40
N TYR A 87 -12.27 9.30 26.70
CA TYR A 87 -11.81 8.25 27.62
C TYR A 87 -12.71 7.02 27.55
N SER A 88 -14.04 7.22 27.56
CA SER A 88 -15.01 6.13 27.44
C SER A 88 -14.88 5.39 26.12
N TYR A 89 -14.76 6.09 24.98
CA TYR A 89 -14.55 5.43 23.69
C TYR A 89 -13.26 4.61 23.60
N ILE A 90 -12.14 5.14 24.12
CA ILE A 90 -10.85 4.46 24.12
C ILE A 90 -10.91 3.21 25.01
N THR A 91 -11.37 3.37 26.27
CA THR A 91 -11.43 2.27 27.24
C THR A 91 -12.42 1.18 26.81
N ASP A 92 -13.56 1.52 26.23
CA ASP A 92 -14.53 0.57 25.69
C ASP A 92 -13.95 -0.21 24.48
N SER A 93 -13.15 0.46 23.66
CA SER A 93 -12.43 -0.20 22.57
C SER A 93 -11.44 -1.23 23.09
N PHE A 94 -10.69 -0.92 24.14
CA PHE A 94 -9.77 -1.85 24.79
C PHE A 94 -10.51 -2.99 25.51
N ARG A 95 -11.64 -2.71 26.18
CA ARG A 95 -12.49 -3.71 26.82
C ARG A 95 -13.07 -4.75 25.85
N LYS A 96 -13.18 -4.46 24.56
CA LYS A 96 -13.59 -5.45 23.54
C LYS A 96 -12.55 -6.56 23.34
N ILE A 97 -11.30 -6.37 23.80
CA ILE A 97 -10.19 -7.33 23.67
C ILE A 97 -10.02 -8.11 24.98
N PRO A 98 -10.34 -9.42 25.04
CA PRO A 98 -10.25 -10.19 26.27
C PRO A 98 -8.86 -10.20 26.92
N ALA A 99 -7.79 -10.16 26.12
CA ALA A 99 -6.41 -10.18 26.60
C ALA A 99 -5.98 -8.87 27.30
N LEU A 100 -6.73 -7.78 27.13
CA LEU A 100 -6.49 -6.50 27.80
C LEU A 100 -7.31 -6.33 29.09
N LYS A 101 -8.03 -7.37 29.55
CA LYS A 101 -8.83 -7.36 30.80
C LYS A 101 -8.11 -8.11 31.92
N LYS A 102 -8.23 -7.59 33.14
CA LYS A 102 -7.81 -8.27 34.39
C LYS A 102 -8.92 -9.21 34.90
N LYS A 103 -10.07 -8.66 35.26
CA LYS A 103 -11.25 -9.40 35.73
C LYS A 103 -12.52 -8.67 35.27
N ARG A 104 -13.52 -9.40 34.80
CA ARG A 104 -14.78 -8.86 34.27
C ARG A 104 -14.53 -7.70 33.29
N ASP A 105 -14.77 -6.45 33.66
CA ASP A 105 -14.66 -5.27 32.79
C ASP A 105 -13.50 -4.33 33.17
N THR A 106 -12.63 -4.72 34.09
CA THR A 106 -11.46 -3.92 34.47
C THR A 106 -10.33 -4.12 33.46
N LEU A 107 -9.75 -3.04 32.95
CA LEU A 107 -8.59 -3.09 32.08
C LEU A 107 -7.34 -3.56 32.82
N LYS A 108 -6.40 -4.15 32.09
CA LYS A 108 -5.10 -4.59 32.60
C LYS A 108 -4.18 -3.39 32.85
N TYR A 109 -4.29 -2.35 32.03
CA TYR A 109 -3.54 -1.12 32.08
C TYR A 109 -4.51 0.05 32.07
N ASP A 110 -4.19 1.09 32.82
CA ASP A 110 -5.02 2.29 32.91
C ASP A 110 -4.76 3.24 31.75
N VAL A 111 -5.78 4.01 31.37
CA VAL A 111 -5.66 5.12 30.43
C VAL A 111 -5.70 6.40 31.24
N LEU A 112 -4.60 7.14 31.28
CA LEU A 112 -4.48 8.34 32.08
C LEU A 112 -4.78 9.59 31.25
N THR A 113 -5.57 10.48 31.82
CA THR A 113 -5.96 11.75 31.18
C THR A 113 -5.21 12.90 31.83
N VAL A 114 -4.36 13.57 31.03
CA VAL A 114 -3.52 14.68 31.49
C VAL A 114 -3.99 15.98 30.87
N PHE A 115 -4.43 16.89 31.70
CA PHE A 115 -4.83 18.22 31.30
C PHE A 115 -3.67 19.21 31.49
N VAL A 116 -3.22 19.84 30.39
CA VAL A 116 -2.03 20.68 30.39
C VAL A 116 -2.41 22.16 30.30
N SER A 117 -1.87 22.97 31.20
CA SER A 117 -2.10 24.43 31.25
C SER A 117 -0.84 25.20 31.66
N ASP A 118 -0.70 26.43 31.18
CA ASP A 118 0.36 27.34 31.66
C ASP A 118 0.12 27.82 33.10
N ASP A 119 -1.15 27.89 33.54
CA ASP A 119 -1.55 28.34 34.86
C ASP A 119 -2.54 27.35 35.47
N THR A 120 -2.01 26.39 36.17
CA THR A 120 -2.77 25.34 36.84
C THR A 120 -3.61 25.85 38.01
N SER A 121 -3.25 27.03 38.61
CA SER A 121 -3.96 27.60 39.77
C SER A 121 -5.38 28.09 39.47
N LYS A 122 -5.72 28.26 38.19
CA LYS A 122 -7.03 28.76 37.73
C LYS A 122 -7.98 27.66 37.27
N ILE A 123 -7.54 26.41 37.28
CA ILE A 123 -8.31 25.28 36.79
C ILE A 123 -8.57 24.33 37.94
N ASP A 124 -9.85 24.13 38.26
CA ASP A 124 -10.32 23.21 39.29
C ASP A 124 -10.99 22.02 38.60
N LEU A 125 -10.22 20.92 38.43
CA LEU A 125 -10.67 19.68 37.81
C LEU A 125 -11.06 18.65 38.84
N SER A 126 -11.97 17.75 38.50
CA SER A 126 -12.29 16.59 39.33
C SER A 126 -11.06 15.66 39.49
N ASP A 127 -11.06 14.87 40.59
CA ASP A 127 -9.94 13.96 40.94
C ASP A 127 -9.64 12.87 39.87
N ASP A 128 -10.48 12.74 38.87
CA ASP A 128 -10.31 11.79 37.79
C ASP A 128 -9.28 12.24 36.74
N PHE A 129 -8.79 13.49 36.80
CA PHE A 129 -7.86 14.08 35.85
C PHE A 129 -6.54 14.47 36.50
N ILE A 130 -5.46 14.32 35.76
CA ILE A 130 -4.14 14.80 36.16
C ILE A 130 -3.97 16.22 35.60
N LEU A 131 -3.84 17.21 36.45
CA LEU A 131 -3.54 18.58 36.04
C LEU A 131 -2.03 18.82 36.08
N SER A 132 -1.45 19.29 34.98
CA SER A 132 -0.02 19.53 34.85
C SER A 132 0.29 20.83 34.11
N ASP A 133 1.41 21.45 34.43
CA ASP A 133 2.03 22.42 33.56
C ASP A 133 2.99 21.73 32.56
N PHE A 134 3.46 22.48 31.56
CA PHE A 134 4.33 21.92 30.50
C PHE A 134 5.72 21.46 31.03
N ASN A 135 6.22 21.96 32.15
CA ASN A 135 7.54 21.61 32.67
C ASN A 135 7.48 20.36 33.54
N SER A 136 6.33 20.12 34.19
CA SER A 136 6.11 18.99 35.11
C SER A 136 5.67 17.71 34.40
N LEU A 137 5.57 17.69 33.05
CA LEU A 137 5.15 16.49 32.29
C LEU A 137 6.04 15.28 32.55
N LYS A 138 7.35 15.48 32.82
CA LYS A 138 8.25 14.37 33.19
C LYS A 138 7.88 13.78 34.53
N GLU A 139 7.60 14.63 35.51
CA GLU A 139 7.21 14.19 36.85
C GLU A 139 5.91 13.40 36.80
N VAL A 140 4.94 13.84 35.99
CA VAL A 140 3.67 13.11 35.78
C VAL A 140 3.93 11.72 35.16
N LEU A 141 4.82 11.61 34.16
CA LEU A 141 5.13 10.32 33.56
C LEU A 141 5.86 9.39 34.53
N ASP A 142 6.81 9.92 35.33
CA ASP A 142 7.59 9.13 36.29
C ASP A 142 6.71 8.68 37.48
N GLU A 143 5.75 9.53 37.95
CA GLU A 143 4.86 9.22 39.07
C GLU A 143 3.81 8.16 38.73
N HIS A 144 3.32 8.18 37.50
CA HIS A 144 2.26 7.28 37.02
C HIS A 144 2.76 6.21 36.03
N GLN A 145 4.05 5.91 36.05
CA GLN A 145 4.69 4.94 35.15
C GLN A 145 4.04 3.56 35.28
N GLU A 146 3.61 2.99 34.16
CA GLU A 146 3.05 1.63 34.07
C GLU A 146 3.64 0.89 32.87
N GLU A 147 4.54 -0.08 33.11
CA GLU A 147 5.14 -0.88 32.04
C GLU A 147 4.11 -1.77 31.36
N ILE A 148 4.03 -1.70 30.03
CA ILE A 148 3.15 -2.51 29.20
C ILE A 148 3.96 -3.65 28.56
N ASP A 149 3.50 -4.90 28.63
CA ASP A 149 4.12 -5.99 27.90
C ASP A 149 3.93 -5.83 26.37
N ASN A 150 4.91 -6.29 25.59
CA ASN A 150 4.91 -6.16 24.12
C ASN A 150 3.62 -6.66 23.45
N LYS A 151 3.03 -7.74 23.95
CA LYS A 151 1.80 -8.31 23.39
C LYS A 151 0.59 -7.41 23.65
N SER A 152 0.49 -6.86 24.86
CA SER A 152 -0.57 -5.91 25.22
C SER A 152 -0.40 -4.59 24.48
N PHE A 153 0.83 -4.10 24.34
CA PHE A 153 1.16 -2.92 23.54
C PHE A 153 0.69 -3.08 22.08
N ASP A 154 1.05 -4.20 21.43
CA ASP A 154 0.61 -4.52 20.08
C ASP A 154 -0.91 -4.59 19.93
N LEU A 155 -1.61 -5.13 20.94
CA LEU A 155 -3.07 -5.23 20.93
C LEU A 155 -3.74 -3.85 21.09
N MET A 156 -3.24 -3.02 22.01
CA MET A 156 -3.72 -1.65 22.19
C MET A 156 -3.49 -0.82 20.94
N GLN A 157 -2.30 -0.86 20.38
CA GLN A 157 -1.94 -0.21 19.13
C GLN A 157 -2.88 -0.63 18.00
N SER A 158 -3.07 -1.94 17.80
CA SER A 158 -3.98 -2.46 16.75
C SER A 158 -5.43 -2.03 16.98
N CYS A 159 -5.85 -1.94 18.24
CA CYS A 159 -7.18 -1.46 18.61
C CYS A 159 -7.36 0.03 18.25
N LEU A 160 -6.40 0.88 18.62
CA LEU A 160 -6.43 2.30 18.24
C LEU A 160 -6.50 2.49 16.74
N ASP A 161 -5.72 1.71 15.98
CA ASP A 161 -5.64 1.77 14.52
C ASP A 161 -6.89 1.21 13.82
N GLY A 162 -7.79 0.51 14.52
CA GLY A 162 -8.97 -0.13 13.93
C GLY A 162 -8.67 -1.31 13.00
N THR A 163 -7.42 -1.78 12.97
CA THR A 163 -6.93 -2.78 12.02
C THR A 163 -7.53 -4.19 12.18
N PRO A 164 -7.91 -4.69 13.38
CA PRO A 164 -8.43 -6.05 13.52
C PRO A 164 -9.75 -6.31 12.78
N GLN A 165 -10.52 -5.28 12.48
CA GLN A 165 -11.83 -5.40 11.82
C GLN A 165 -11.78 -5.21 10.30
N MET A 166 -10.64 -4.76 9.76
CA MET A 166 -10.51 -4.51 8.33
C MET A 166 -10.51 -5.78 7.49
N ILE A 167 -10.10 -6.90 8.05
CA ILE A 167 -10.05 -8.18 7.35
C ILE A 167 -11.22 -9.04 7.81
N LYS A 168 -12.01 -9.54 6.87
CA LYS A 168 -13.05 -10.50 7.14
C LYS A 168 -12.41 -11.75 7.71
N ARG A 169 -12.64 -12.04 8.99
CA ARG A 169 -12.25 -13.31 9.57
C ARG A 169 -13.07 -14.40 8.91
N ILE A 170 -12.41 -15.12 8.03
CA ILE A 170 -12.96 -16.33 7.44
C ILE A 170 -12.55 -17.46 8.38
N VAL A 171 -13.48 -18.02 9.12
CA VAL A 171 -13.20 -19.21 9.97
C VAL A 171 -13.26 -20.42 9.06
N ARG A 172 -12.11 -21.05 8.84
CA ARG A 172 -12.01 -22.36 8.18
C ARG A 172 -12.15 -23.42 9.25
N SER A 173 -13.24 -24.19 9.21
CA SER A 173 -13.48 -25.24 10.19
C SER A 173 -12.33 -26.26 10.23
N SER A 174 -11.69 -26.46 11.38
CA SER A 174 -10.64 -27.46 11.54
C SER A 174 -11.08 -28.54 12.54
N SER A 175 -11.14 -29.77 12.07
CA SER A 175 -11.20 -31.00 12.92
C SER A 175 -9.88 -31.77 12.90
N SER A 176 -8.84 -31.23 12.30
CA SER A 176 -7.57 -31.92 12.03
C SER A 176 -6.55 -31.68 13.15
N VAL A 177 -5.89 -32.77 13.57
CA VAL A 177 -4.76 -32.73 14.51
C VAL A 177 -3.49 -32.17 13.85
N ARG A 178 -3.41 -32.23 12.52
CA ARG A 178 -2.31 -31.69 11.72
C ARG A 178 -2.59 -30.26 11.34
N GLU A 179 -1.57 -29.39 11.40
CA GLU A 179 -1.62 -28.05 10.86
C GLU A 179 -1.86 -28.09 9.33
N THR A 180 -2.93 -27.44 8.86
CA THR A 180 -3.35 -27.42 7.47
C THR A 180 -3.12 -26.04 6.85
N LYS A 181 -3.11 -25.96 5.50
CA LYS A 181 -3.01 -24.66 4.78
C LYS A 181 -4.12 -23.69 5.21
N GLY A 182 -5.34 -24.17 5.42
CA GLY A 182 -6.45 -23.35 5.89
C GLY A 182 -6.19 -22.72 7.25
N MET A 183 -5.65 -23.48 8.23
CA MET A 183 -5.28 -22.95 9.55
C MET A 183 -4.16 -21.91 9.46
N ILE A 184 -3.17 -22.16 8.61
CA ILE A 184 -2.07 -21.21 8.36
C ILE A 184 -2.62 -19.90 7.74
N LEU A 185 -3.57 -20.00 6.80
CA LEU A 185 -4.20 -18.81 6.21
C LEU A 185 -5.01 -18.01 7.24
N ASP A 186 -5.74 -18.68 8.15
CA ASP A 186 -6.46 -18.00 9.24
C ASP A 186 -5.50 -17.24 10.16
N GLU A 187 -4.35 -17.85 10.48
CA GLU A 187 -3.31 -17.18 11.27
C GLU A 187 -2.70 -15.98 10.52
N ILE A 188 -2.37 -16.13 9.24
CA ILE A 188 -1.81 -15.06 8.42
C ILE A 188 -2.80 -13.92 8.27
N GLU A 189 -4.05 -14.21 7.91
CA GLU A 189 -5.08 -13.20 7.74
C GLU A 189 -5.36 -12.44 9.04
N SER A 190 -5.26 -13.10 10.20
CA SER A 190 -5.39 -12.44 11.49
C SER A 190 -4.20 -11.52 11.83
N ASN A 191 -2.99 -11.86 11.35
CA ASN A 191 -1.78 -11.09 11.61
C ASN A 191 -1.53 -9.97 10.57
N ILE A 192 -2.01 -10.11 9.32
CA ILE A 192 -1.95 -9.04 8.29
C ILE A 192 -2.76 -7.80 8.75
N ALA A 193 -3.67 -7.95 9.70
CA ALA A 193 -4.47 -6.85 10.23
C ALA A 193 -3.70 -5.83 11.09
N LYS A 194 -2.37 -5.92 11.20
CA LYS A 194 -1.56 -4.95 11.99
C LYS A 194 -0.83 -4.01 11.04
N PHE A 195 -1.06 -2.71 11.16
CA PHE A 195 -0.29 -1.70 10.45
C PHE A 195 1.09 -1.50 11.06
N ASP A 196 2.10 -1.37 10.20
CA ASP A 196 3.37 -0.78 10.60
C ASP A 196 3.30 0.75 10.67
N ILE A 197 4.40 1.37 11.05
CA ILE A 197 4.45 2.82 11.29
C ILE A 197 4.27 3.59 9.99
N GLU A 198 4.92 3.17 8.91
CA GLU A 198 4.82 3.81 7.61
C GLU A 198 3.37 3.72 7.05
N GLN A 199 2.70 2.58 7.27
CA GLN A 199 1.29 2.44 6.92
C GLN A 199 0.39 3.35 7.75
N LYS A 200 0.68 3.53 9.05
CA LYS A 200 -0.06 4.44 9.93
C LYS A 200 0.11 5.90 9.54
N GLU A 201 1.34 6.32 9.29
CA GLU A 201 1.63 7.67 8.80
C GLU A 201 0.87 7.91 7.49
N ALA A 202 0.90 6.97 6.56
CA ALA A 202 0.18 7.08 5.31
C ALA A 202 -1.34 7.14 5.48
N ALA A 203 -1.92 6.35 6.40
CA ALA A 203 -3.37 6.24 6.59
C ALA A 203 -3.96 7.37 7.43
N PHE A 204 -3.31 7.70 8.56
CA PHE A 204 -3.90 8.54 9.61
C PHE A 204 -3.50 10.01 9.52
N ALA A 205 -2.32 10.31 8.96
CA ALA A 205 -1.93 11.69 8.75
C ALA A 205 -2.89 12.38 7.76
N GLU A 206 -3.46 13.49 8.19
CA GLU A 206 -4.22 14.34 7.29
C GLU A 206 -3.25 15.07 6.35
N ILE A 207 -3.59 15.09 5.06
CA ILE A 207 -2.71 15.66 4.04
C ILE A 207 -3.11 17.11 3.73
N ASP A 208 -2.10 17.97 3.60
CA ASP A 208 -2.24 19.35 3.14
C ASP A 208 -1.71 19.48 1.69
N GLY A 209 -2.27 18.67 0.78
CA GLY A 209 -1.85 18.63 -0.62
C GLY A 209 -1.61 17.22 -1.14
N PRO A 210 -0.76 17.05 -2.17
CA PRO A 210 -0.47 15.76 -2.77
C PRO A 210 0.32 14.83 -1.85
N GLN A 211 -0.04 13.53 -1.82
CA GLN A 211 0.68 12.49 -1.09
C GLN A 211 0.97 11.30 -1.99
N ARG A 212 2.22 10.84 -2.02
CA ARG A 212 2.67 9.65 -2.75
C ARG A 212 2.93 8.49 -1.81
N ILE A 213 2.39 7.30 -2.14
CA ILE A 213 2.58 6.07 -1.38
C ILE A 213 3.18 5.02 -2.30
N ARG A 214 4.44 4.66 -2.08
CA ARG A 214 5.15 3.64 -2.86
C ARG A 214 5.29 2.35 -2.09
N GLY A 215 5.24 1.21 -2.75
CA GLY A 215 5.48 -0.07 -2.10
C GLY A 215 5.20 -1.25 -3.03
N LEU A 216 5.81 -2.38 -2.74
CA LEU A 216 5.64 -3.61 -3.49
C LEU A 216 4.21 -4.18 -3.37
N ALA A 217 3.90 -5.15 -4.22
CA ALA A 217 2.73 -6.00 -4.06
C ALA A 217 2.65 -6.57 -2.64
N GLY A 218 1.48 -6.48 -2.03
CA GLY A 218 1.28 -6.97 -0.67
C GLY A 218 1.81 -6.08 0.46
N SER A 219 2.29 -4.86 0.18
CA SER A 219 2.67 -3.88 1.21
C SER A 219 1.47 -3.17 1.87
N GLY A 220 0.23 -3.43 1.43
CA GLY A 220 -0.99 -2.88 2.04
C GLY A 220 -1.48 -1.54 1.47
N LYS A 221 -0.99 -1.09 0.32
CA LYS A 221 -1.37 0.19 -0.33
C LYS A 221 -2.87 0.46 -0.37
N THR A 222 -3.65 -0.49 -0.92
CA THR A 222 -5.13 -0.38 -1.00
C THR A 222 -5.76 -0.24 0.39
N ILE A 223 -5.26 -0.99 1.39
CA ILE A 223 -5.78 -0.91 2.77
C ILE A 223 -5.49 0.46 3.37
N VAL A 224 -4.29 1.00 3.15
CA VAL A 224 -3.92 2.35 3.60
C VAL A 224 -4.84 3.41 2.97
N LEU A 225 -5.08 3.35 1.66
CA LEU A 225 -5.96 4.30 0.98
C LEU A 225 -7.42 4.18 1.44
N THR A 226 -7.93 2.96 1.64
CA THR A 226 -9.31 2.74 2.11
C THR A 226 -9.51 3.21 3.55
N GLN A 227 -8.51 3.02 4.41
CA GLN A 227 -8.48 3.56 5.76
C GLN A 227 -8.46 5.09 5.75
N LYS A 228 -7.61 5.69 4.92
CA LYS A 228 -7.57 7.15 4.73
C LYS A 228 -8.93 7.70 4.30
N ALA A 229 -9.63 7.04 3.37
CA ALA A 229 -10.97 7.44 2.95
C ALA A 229 -11.97 7.41 4.13
N ALA A 230 -11.97 6.33 4.91
CA ALA A 230 -12.87 6.17 6.05
C ALA A 230 -12.63 7.23 7.13
N ILE A 231 -11.37 7.45 7.50
CA ILE A 231 -11.00 8.44 8.53
C ILE A 231 -11.26 9.86 8.06
N TYR A 232 -10.95 10.17 6.79
CA TYR A 232 -11.25 11.48 6.23
C TYR A 232 -12.75 11.75 6.25
N HIS A 233 -13.60 10.77 5.88
CA HIS A 233 -15.05 10.93 5.94
C HIS A 233 -15.58 11.08 7.37
N LEU A 234 -14.97 10.41 8.36
CA LEU A 234 -15.28 10.61 9.78
C LEU A 234 -14.97 12.05 10.23
N LYS A 235 -13.81 12.58 9.80
CA LYS A 235 -13.38 13.93 10.14
C LYS A 235 -14.18 15.02 9.42
N HIS A 236 -14.56 14.74 8.17
CA HIS A 236 -15.18 15.68 7.24
C HIS A 236 -16.44 15.08 6.58
N PRO A 237 -17.53 14.85 7.31
CA PRO A 237 -18.69 14.09 6.83
C PRO A 237 -19.44 14.76 5.68
N ASN A 238 -19.28 16.08 5.49
CA ASN A 238 -19.93 16.87 4.44
C ASN A 238 -19.08 16.97 3.16
N GLU A 239 -17.79 16.65 3.23
CA GLU A 239 -16.87 16.72 2.10
C GLU A 239 -16.97 15.52 1.19
N THR A 240 -16.60 15.68 -0.07
CA THR A 240 -16.74 14.66 -1.11
C THR A 240 -15.40 14.03 -1.42
N ILE A 241 -15.35 12.70 -1.33
CA ILE A 241 -14.18 11.87 -1.63
C ILE A 241 -14.38 11.20 -2.97
N LEU A 242 -13.36 11.23 -3.83
CA LEU A 242 -13.26 10.39 -5.02
C LEU A 242 -12.22 9.31 -4.77
N TYR A 243 -12.61 8.04 -4.89
CA TYR A 243 -11.70 6.89 -4.91
C TYR A 243 -11.72 6.26 -6.29
N THR A 244 -10.57 6.22 -6.96
CA THR A 244 -10.48 5.70 -8.34
C THR A 244 -9.38 4.66 -8.52
N TYR A 245 -9.56 3.81 -9.51
CA TYR A 245 -8.70 2.66 -9.84
C TYR A 245 -8.86 2.31 -11.33
N TYR A 246 -7.92 1.50 -11.85
CA TYR A 246 -7.93 1.05 -13.24
C TYR A 246 -8.70 -0.26 -13.45
N THR A 247 -8.60 -1.22 -12.52
CA THR A 247 -9.18 -2.56 -12.66
C THR A 247 -10.54 -2.67 -11.99
N LYS A 248 -11.62 -2.86 -12.76
CA LYS A 248 -13.02 -2.90 -12.25
C LYS A 248 -13.25 -3.88 -11.09
N ALA A 249 -12.54 -5.00 -11.06
CA ALA A 249 -12.66 -6.02 -10.02
C ALA A 249 -12.22 -5.58 -8.61
N LEU A 250 -11.70 -4.35 -8.45
CA LEU A 250 -11.36 -3.78 -7.14
C LEU A 250 -12.54 -3.09 -6.45
N HIS A 251 -13.61 -2.75 -7.17
CA HIS A 251 -14.71 -1.94 -6.66
C HIS A 251 -15.30 -2.46 -5.34
N ASP A 252 -15.74 -3.72 -5.33
CA ASP A 252 -16.42 -4.30 -4.17
C ASP A 252 -15.47 -4.44 -2.97
N THR A 253 -14.21 -4.80 -3.23
CA THR A 253 -13.18 -4.90 -2.20
C THR A 253 -12.91 -3.53 -1.55
N ILE A 254 -12.78 -2.47 -2.35
CA ILE A 254 -12.57 -1.10 -1.85
C ILE A 254 -13.77 -0.66 -1.00
N LYS A 255 -15.00 -0.84 -1.52
CA LYS A 255 -16.23 -0.46 -0.81
C LYS A 255 -16.37 -1.20 0.52
N GLU A 256 -16.08 -2.50 0.53
CA GLU A 256 -16.12 -3.32 1.75
C GLU A 256 -15.08 -2.86 2.78
N HIS A 257 -13.84 -2.56 2.36
CA HIS A 257 -12.78 -2.09 3.25
C HIS A 257 -13.11 -0.71 3.85
N ILE A 258 -13.55 0.25 3.05
CA ILE A 258 -13.98 1.57 3.55
C ILE A 258 -15.13 1.43 4.54
N GLY A 259 -16.16 0.63 4.18
CA GLY A 259 -17.31 0.41 5.06
C GLY A 259 -16.93 -0.21 6.40
N ARG A 260 -16.03 -1.19 6.43
CA ARG A 260 -15.55 -1.82 7.67
C ARG A 260 -14.72 -0.86 8.51
N ALA A 261 -13.80 -0.14 7.90
CA ALA A 261 -12.98 0.85 8.59
C ALA A 261 -13.87 1.94 9.22
N TYR A 262 -14.83 2.46 8.48
CA TYR A 262 -15.76 3.48 8.98
C TYR A 262 -16.61 2.96 10.13
N LYS A 263 -17.21 1.77 10.00
CA LYS A 263 -18.03 1.14 11.05
C LYS A 263 -17.28 0.98 12.38
N TYR A 264 -16.00 0.65 12.31
CA TYR A 264 -15.19 0.48 13.50
C TYR A 264 -15.13 1.76 14.36
N PHE A 265 -14.91 2.92 13.72
CA PHE A 265 -14.79 4.19 14.40
C PHE A 265 -16.13 4.95 14.59
N SER A 266 -17.23 4.43 14.01
CA SER A 266 -18.53 5.09 14.00
C SER A 266 -19.61 4.34 14.78
N ASP A 267 -19.23 3.49 15.72
CA ASP A 267 -20.17 2.63 16.45
C ASP A 267 -21.12 1.86 15.54
N ASN A 268 -20.51 1.18 14.55
CA ASN A 268 -21.17 0.32 13.56
C ASN A 268 -22.13 1.04 12.58
N LYS A 269 -22.04 2.37 12.43
CA LYS A 269 -22.83 3.14 11.45
C LYS A 269 -22.29 2.93 10.04
N GLU A 270 -23.17 3.06 9.03
CA GLU A 270 -22.73 3.07 7.63
C GLU A 270 -22.19 4.44 7.23
N PRO A 271 -21.16 4.50 6.35
CA PRO A 271 -20.71 5.77 5.79
C PRO A 271 -21.78 6.35 4.85
N ASN A 272 -21.75 7.66 4.68
CA ASN A 272 -22.59 8.31 3.68
C ASN A 272 -21.97 8.08 2.28
N TRP A 273 -22.48 7.07 1.58
CA TRP A 273 -22.01 6.71 0.24
C TRP A 273 -22.27 7.77 -0.84
N ASP A 274 -23.13 8.76 -0.59
CA ASP A 274 -23.30 9.90 -1.51
C ASP A 274 -22.10 10.85 -1.46
N LYS A 275 -21.30 10.76 -0.42
CA LYS A 275 -20.07 11.55 -0.22
C LYS A 275 -18.79 10.79 -0.57
N ILE A 276 -18.87 9.49 -0.75
CA ILE A 276 -17.72 8.63 -1.11
C ILE A 276 -17.99 8.01 -2.47
N ILE A 277 -17.45 8.61 -3.51
CA ILE A 277 -17.62 8.17 -4.90
C ILE A 277 -16.49 7.20 -5.23
N ILE A 278 -16.86 5.93 -5.44
CA ILE A 278 -15.92 4.85 -5.82
C ILE A 278 -16.18 4.51 -7.27
N CYS A 279 -15.27 4.83 -8.18
CA CYS A 279 -15.48 4.59 -9.60
C CYS A 279 -14.20 4.29 -10.37
N HIS A 280 -14.37 3.58 -11.50
CA HIS A 280 -13.31 3.31 -12.47
C HIS A 280 -12.83 4.61 -13.11
N ALA A 281 -11.56 4.68 -13.48
CA ALA A 281 -10.97 5.90 -14.03
C ALA A 281 -11.60 6.34 -15.36
N TRP A 282 -11.89 5.42 -16.28
CA TRP A 282 -12.45 5.79 -17.59
C TRP A 282 -13.95 6.05 -17.55
N GLY A 283 -14.72 5.04 -17.15
CA GLY A 283 -16.18 5.03 -17.25
C GLY A 283 -16.72 4.82 -18.67
N SER A 284 -18.00 5.00 -18.82
CA SER A 284 -18.73 4.92 -20.09
C SER A 284 -20.02 5.71 -19.99
N SER A 285 -20.81 5.79 -21.09
CA SER A 285 -22.15 6.38 -21.09
C SER A 285 -23.14 5.67 -20.12
N TYR A 286 -22.86 4.43 -19.72
CA TYR A 286 -23.72 3.62 -18.89
C TYR A 286 -23.16 3.37 -17.49
N THR A 287 -21.85 3.43 -17.33
CA THR A 287 -21.17 3.19 -16.06
C THR A 287 -20.30 4.40 -15.73
N PRO A 288 -20.62 5.16 -14.68
CA PRO A 288 -19.85 6.35 -14.31
C PRO A 288 -18.37 6.02 -14.07
N GLY A 289 -17.50 6.93 -14.48
CA GLY A 289 -16.07 6.90 -14.21
C GLY A 289 -15.53 8.33 -14.17
N VAL A 290 -14.31 8.50 -13.68
CA VAL A 290 -13.73 9.84 -13.48
C VAL A 290 -13.74 10.65 -14.77
N TYR A 291 -13.21 10.07 -15.86
CA TYR A 291 -13.19 10.75 -17.16
C TYR A 291 -14.59 11.02 -17.70
N SER A 292 -15.50 10.02 -17.72
CA SER A 292 -16.83 10.21 -18.27
C SER A 292 -17.67 11.22 -17.48
N MET A 293 -17.56 11.24 -16.15
CA MET A 293 -18.23 12.25 -15.30
C MET A 293 -17.64 13.65 -15.52
N ALA A 294 -16.31 13.76 -15.70
CA ALA A 294 -15.67 15.04 -16.04
C ALA A 294 -16.15 15.57 -17.40
N CYS A 295 -16.28 14.71 -18.43
CA CYS A 295 -16.85 15.06 -19.72
C CYS A 295 -18.29 15.57 -19.57
N GLU A 296 -19.14 14.84 -18.87
CA GLU A 296 -20.55 15.22 -18.63
C GLU A 296 -20.65 16.62 -18.00
N LYS A 297 -19.84 16.90 -16.97
CA LYS A 297 -19.81 18.20 -16.29
C LYS A 297 -19.36 19.36 -17.20
N CYS A 298 -18.51 19.07 -18.18
CA CYS A 298 -18.04 20.05 -19.15
C CYS A 298 -18.92 20.14 -20.40
N GLY A 299 -19.96 19.30 -20.53
CA GLY A 299 -20.78 19.20 -21.74
C GLY A 299 -20.07 18.48 -22.90
N ALA A 300 -18.99 17.74 -22.63
CA ALA A 300 -18.27 16.94 -23.61
C ALA A 300 -18.86 15.52 -23.73
N VAL A 301 -18.70 14.91 -24.90
CA VAL A 301 -19.12 13.53 -25.13
C VAL A 301 -17.94 12.59 -24.80
N PRO A 302 -18.08 11.67 -23.81
CA PRO A 302 -17.01 10.77 -23.46
C PRO A 302 -16.72 9.76 -24.58
N LEU A 303 -15.46 9.63 -24.97
CA LEU A 303 -15.00 8.65 -25.93
C LEU A 303 -14.84 7.26 -25.27
N ASN A 304 -15.32 6.22 -25.95
CA ASN A 304 -15.09 4.84 -25.51
C ASN A 304 -13.70 4.34 -25.96
N TYR A 305 -13.30 3.17 -25.42
CA TYR A 305 -11.99 2.56 -25.72
C TYR A 305 -11.75 2.39 -27.23
N GLY A 306 -12.76 1.89 -28.00
CA GLY A 306 -12.61 1.66 -29.43
C GLY A 306 -12.42 2.97 -30.23
N GLN A 307 -13.06 4.05 -29.81
CA GLN A 307 -12.89 5.39 -30.40
C GLN A 307 -11.49 5.95 -30.08
N ALA A 308 -11.09 5.87 -28.82
CA ALA A 308 -9.78 6.36 -28.38
C ALA A 308 -8.63 5.59 -29.05
N MET A 309 -8.72 4.28 -29.20
CA MET A 309 -7.74 3.45 -29.91
C MET A 309 -7.53 3.84 -31.37
N ARG A 310 -8.54 4.41 -32.02
CA ARG A 310 -8.41 4.93 -33.40
C ARG A 310 -7.64 6.25 -33.47
N ILE A 311 -7.63 7.02 -32.36
CA ILE A 311 -6.92 8.30 -32.26
C ILE A 311 -5.46 8.02 -31.87
N ALA A 312 -5.23 7.20 -30.84
CA ALA A 312 -3.89 6.84 -30.38
C ALA A 312 -3.88 5.43 -29.80
N CYS A 313 -3.18 4.52 -30.48
CA CYS A 313 -3.12 3.12 -30.06
C CYS A 313 -2.18 2.85 -28.87
N ASN A 314 -1.19 3.71 -28.63
CA ASN A 314 -0.19 3.51 -27.59
C ASN A 314 -0.68 3.97 -26.20
N ASP A 315 -1.45 5.04 -26.12
CA ASP A 315 -2.03 5.55 -24.88
C ASP A 315 -3.43 6.13 -25.14
N PRO A 316 -4.43 5.26 -25.35
CA PRO A 316 -5.78 5.73 -25.65
C PRO A 316 -6.42 6.50 -24.50
N PHE A 317 -6.14 6.11 -23.23
CA PHE A 317 -6.73 6.77 -22.06
C PHE A 317 -6.10 8.12 -21.75
N GLY A 318 -4.77 8.22 -21.78
CA GLY A 318 -4.08 9.49 -21.61
C GLY A 318 -4.43 10.48 -22.72
N THR A 319 -4.62 10.01 -23.97
CA THR A 319 -5.00 10.86 -25.09
C THR A 319 -6.36 11.51 -24.88
N VAL A 320 -7.39 10.77 -24.45
CA VAL A 320 -8.72 11.36 -24.20
C VAL A 320 -8.75 12.28 -22.98
N CYS A 321 -7.95 11.97 -21.94
CA CYS A 321 -7.77 12.88 -20.82
C CYS A 321 -7.07 14.19 -21.23
N ASN A 322 -6.02 14.08 -22.05
CA ASN A 322 -5.29 15.26 -22.55
C ASN A 322 -6.16 16.15 -23.46
N GLN A 323 -6.96 15.52 -24.33
CA GLN A 323 -7.92 16.24 -25.15
C GLN A 323 -8.94 17.01 -24.29
N LEU A 324 -9.53 16.35 -23.28
CA LEU A 324 -10.47 17.00 -22.37
C LEU A 324 -9.84 18.20 -21.64
N LEU A 325 -8.60 18.04 -21.16
CA LEU A 325 -7.85 19.11 -20.47
C LEU A 325 -7.51 20.28 -21.39
N GLY A 326 -7.24 20.02 -22.68
CA GLY A 326 -6.91 21.05 -23.67
C GLY A 326 -8.12 21.81 -24.20
N GLU A 327 -9.28 21.17 -24.28
CA GLU A 327 -10.48 21.75 -24.91
C GLU A 327 -11.45 22.37 -23.89
N TYR A 328 -11.42 21.91 -22.61
CA TYR A 328 -12.42 22.31 -21.63
C TYR A 328 -11.79 22.77 -20.32
N LYS A 329 -12.45 23.72 -19.66
CA LYS A 329 -12.10 24.15 -18.31
C LYS A 329 -12.71 23.19 -17.30
N ILE A 330 -11.86 22.47 -16.56
CA ILE A 330 -12.29 21.52 -15.53
C ILE A 330 -12.64 22.25 -14.24
N ALA A 331 -13.86 22.08 -13.77
CA ALA A 331 -14.30 22.63 -12.49
C ALA A 331 -13.92 21.68 -11.32
N PRO A 332 -13.30 22.19 -10.24
CA PRO A 332 -13.02 21.38 -9.05
C PRO A 332 -14.31 20.83 -8.41
N GLN A 333 -14.30 19.56 -8.01
CA GLN A 333 -15.49 18.85 -7.52
C GLN A 333 -15.28 18.12 -6.18
N TYR A 334 -14.05 17.62 -5.95
CA TYR A 334 -13.75 16.72 -4.84
C TYR A 334 -12.80 17.35 -3.82
N ASP A 335 -13.05 17.08 -2.55
CA ASP A 335 -12.23 17.60 -1.45
C ASP A 335 -11.01 16.71 -1.21
N LEU A 336 -11.15 15.38 -1.41
CA LEU A 336 -10.06 14.40 -1.40
C LEU A 336 -10.16 13.48 -2.61
N ILE A 337 -9.04 13.22 -3.28
CA ILE A 337 -8.94 12.24 -4.38
C ILE A 337 -7.93 11.16 -4.00
N LEU A 338 -8.34 9.90 -4.12
CA LEU A 338 -7.53 8.71 -3.86
C LEU A 338 -7.39 7.90 -5.14
N ILE A 339 -6.15 7.64 -5.56
CA ILE A 339 -5.83 6.92 -6.79
C ILE A 339 -5.10 5.62 -6.41
N ASP A 340 -5.73 4.49 -6.63
CA ASP A 340 -5.13 3.18 -6.41
C ASP A 340 -4.57 2.59 -7.71
N GLU A 341 -3.53 1.74 -7.59
CA GLU A 341 -2.81 1.17 -8.74
C GLU A 341 -2.30 2.24 -9.71
N GLY A 342 -1.72 3.31 -9.17
CA GLY A 342 -1.31 4.50 -9.90
C GLY A 342 -0.35 4.25 -11.08
N GLN A 343 0.43 3.16 -11.04
CA GLN A 343 1.33 2.78 -12.15
C GLN A 343 0.60 2.45 -13.46
N ASP A 344 -0.72 2.32 -13.45
CA ASP A 344 -1.52 2.06 -14.65
C ASP A 344 -1.97 3.33 -15.37
N PHE A 345 -1.68 4.50 -14.81
CA PHE A 345 -2.13 5.77 -15.32
C PHE A 345 -0.99 6.61 -15.91
N THR A 346 -1.29 7.27 -17.02
CA THR A 346 -0.39 8.25 -17.65
C THR A 346 -0.62 9.65 -17.08
N PRO A 347 0.35 10.57 -17.22
CA PRO A 347 0.29 11.92 -16.65
C PRO A 347 -1.02 12.71 -16.91
N PRO A 348 -1.65 12.66 -18.10
CA PRO A 348 -2.88 13.40 -18.32
C PRO A 348 -4.02 13.04 -17.36
N PHE A 349 -4.10 11.79 -16.90
CA PHE A 349 -5.11 11.40 -15.92
C PHE A 349 -4.82 11.99 -14.53
N TYR A 350 -3.57 12.00 -14.09
CA TYR A 350 -3.17 12.67 -12.85
C TYR A 350 -3.46 14.17 -12.90
N GLN A 351 -3.18 14.82 -14.02
CA GLN A 351 -3.47 16.25 -14.25
C GLN A 351 -4.98 16.52 -14.21
N LEU A 352 -5.80 15.61 -14.79
CA LEU A 352 -7.26 15.69 -14.70
C LEU A 352 -7.72 15.59 -13.22
N CYS A 353 -7.22 14.62 -12.48
CA CYS A 353 -7.51 14.48 -11.04
C CYS A 353 -7.05 15.73 -10.26
N TYR A 354 -5.89 16.28 -10.57
CA TYR A 354 -5.39 17.50 -9.93
C TYR A 354 -6.31 18.70 -10.16
N GLN A 355 -6.88 18.87 -11.36
CA GLN A 355 -7.84 19.92 -11.65
C GLN A 355 -9.21 19.66 -10.99
N LEU A 356 -9.64 18.40 -10.89
CA LEU A 356 -10.88 18.02 -10.22
C LEU A 356 -10.83 18.23 -8.69
N SER A 357 -9.65 18.33 -8.09
CA SER A 357 -9.49 18.55 -6.65
C SER A 357 -9.68 20.02 -6.26
N LYS A 358 -10.56 20.30 -5.30
CA LYS A 358 -10.79 21.64 -4.74
C LYS A 358 -9.59 22.16 -3.93
N THR A 359 -8.95 21.27 -3.18
CA THR A 359 -7.93 21.58 -2.17
C THR A 359 -6.54 21.06 -2.53
N ARG A 360 -6.39 20.41 -3.69
CA ARG A 360 -5.19 19.69 -4.12
C ARG A 360 -4.81 18.50 -3.22
N LYS A 361 -5.70 18.05 -2.35
CA LYS A 361 -5.53 16.83 -1.55
C LYS A 361 -5.73 15.62 -2.46
N ILE A 362 -4.62 15.08 -2.95
CA ILE A 362 -4.59 13.89 -3.81
C ILE A 362 -3.60 12.90 -3.22
N ALA A 363 -4.04 11.69 -2.87
CA ALA A 363 -3.15 10.62 -2.50
C ALA A 363 -3.17 9.53 -3.57
N TRP A 364 -1.99 9.09 -4.01
CA TRP A 364 -1.89 7.98 -4.96
C TRP A 364 -0.92 6.93 -4.49
N ALA A 365 -1.30 5.67 -4.73
CA ALA A 365 -0.49 4.52 -4.38
C ALA A 365 -0.12 3.72 -5.63
N TYR A 366 1.15 3.29 -5.72
CA TYR A 366 1.63 2.52 -6.86
C TYR A 366 2.76 1.54 -6.52
N ASP A 367 3.03 0.65 -7.47
CA ASP A 367 4.10 -0.35 -7.44
C ASP A 367 4.91 -0.27 -8.74
N ASP A 368 6.19 0.03 -8.64
CA ASP A 368 7.09 0.20 -9.78
C ASP A 368 7.23 -1.07 -10.64
N PHE A 369 6.98 -2.25 -10.05
CA PHE A 369 7.17 -3.55 -10.71
C PHE A 369 5.90 -4.17 -11.32
N GLN A 370 4.72 -3.66 -11.00
CA GLN A 370 3.46 -4.18 -11.55
C GLN A 370 2.97 -3.45 -12.81
N ASN A 371 3.89 -2.91 -13.59
CA ASN A 371 3.58 -2.14 -14.79
C ASN A 371 3.40 -3.06 -16.02
N ILE A 372 2.29 -3.81 -16.04
CA ILE A 372 1.98 -4.73 -17.16
C ILE A 372 1.44 -4.00 -18.41
N PHE A 373 1.05 -2.74 -18.28
CA PHE A 373 0.56 -1.91 -19.38
C PHE A 373 1.67 -1.08 -20.04
N ASN A 374 2.92 -1.26 -19.60
CA ASN A 374 4.09 -0.54 -20.09
C ASN A 374 3.95 1.00 -20.06
N VAL A 375 3.26 1.51 -19.05
CA VAL A 375 3.16 2.95 -18.77
C VAL A 375 4.51 3.41 -18.21
N LYS A 376 5.09 4.47 -18.76
CA LYS A 376 6.28 5.08 -18.17
C LYS A 376 5.87 5.86 -16.93
N ILE A 377 6.25 5.35 -15.76
CA ILE A 377 6.11 6.10 -14.51
C ILE A 377 7.07 7.28 -14.58
N GLN A 378 6.56 8.47 -14.36
CA GLN A 378 7.33 9.70 -14.31
C GLN A 378 7.39 10.22 -12.89
N ASP A 379 8.39 11.04 -12.58
CA ASP A 379 8.43 11.74 -11.33
C ASP A 379 7.20 12.64 -11.15
N GLU A 380 6.95 13.12 -9.95
CA GLU A 380 5.79 13.97 -9.64
C GLU A 380 5.84 15.31 -10.39
N ARG A 381 7.02 15.87 -10.61
CA ARG A 381 7.20 17.15 -11.31
C ARG A 381 6.77 17.02 -12.76
N ALA A 382 7.25 15.98 -13.45
CA ALA A 382 6.86 15.69 -14.83
C ALA A 382 5.39 15.29 -14.94
N THR A 383 4.87 14.52 -13.96
CA THR A 383 3.49 14.04 -13.93
C THR A 383 2.48 15.19 -13.81
N PHE A 384 2.69 16.11 -12.88
CA PHE A 384 1.75 17.19 -12.59
C PHE A 384 2.08 18.50 -13.29
N GLY A 385 3.30 18.63 -13.85
CA GLY A 385 3.75 19.82 -14.58
C GLY A 385 3.90 21.05 -13.70
N THR A 386 3.89 22.23 -14.35
CA THR A 386 4.10 23.51 -13.69
C THR A 386 2.82 24.36 -13.70
N ASN A 387 2.73 25.29 -12.76
CA ASN A 387 1.71 26.33 -12.72
C ASN A 387 2.07 27.50 -13.69
N ASN A 388 1.20 28.49 -13.76
CA ASN A 388 1.39 29.67 -14.62
C ASN A 388 2.62 30.52 -14.25
N ARG A 389 3.25 30.29 -13.09
CA ARG A 389 4.46 30.96 -12.65
C ARG A 389 5.72 30.16 -12.95
N GLY A 390 5.60 28.97 -13.57
CA GLY A 390 6.69 28.05 -13.83
C GLY A 390 7.13 27.22 -12.63
N GLU A 391 6.41 27.26 -11.50
CA GLU A 391 6.68 26.45 -10.33
C GLU A 391 6.02 25.07 -10.48
N TYR A 392 6.68 24.00 -10.01
CA TYR A 392 6.10 22.66 -10.05
C TYR A 392 4.84 22.59 -9.20
N ASN A 393 3.78 22.00 -9.77
CA ASN A 393 2.52 21.78 -9.07
C ASN A 393 2.67 20.80 -7.88
N VAL A 394 3.55 19.80 -8.03
CA VAL A 394 3.90 18.82 -7.00
C VAL A 394 5.40 18.65 -7.01
N ASP A 395 6.02 18.75 -5.83
CA ASP A 395 7.45 18.61 -5.67
C ASP A 395 7.77 18.17 -4.22
N PHE A 396 8.10 16.89 -4.05
CA PHE A 396 8.41 16.32 -2.73
C PHE A 396 9.82 16.65 -2.21
N SER A 397 10.64 17.38 -2.98
CA SER A 397 11.91 17.89 -2.45
C SER A 397 11.73 19.16 -1.59
N ARG A 398 10.54 19.76 -1.61
CA ARG A 398 10.21 20.93 -0.80
C ARG A 398 10.00 20.56 0.65
N ASP A 399 10.46 21.39 1.59
CA ASP A 399 10.37 21.15 3.04
C ASP A 399 8.94 20.97 3.56
N ASP A 400 7.97 21.66 2.93
CA ASP A 400 6.55 21.54 3.29
C ASP A 400 5.89 20.23 2.80
N MET A 401 6.52 19.50 1.87
CA MET A 401 6.02 18.26 1.28
C MET A 401 6.83 16.99 1.66
N VAL A 402 7.88 17.16 2.44
CA VAL A 402 8.85 16.11 2.81
C VAL A 402 8.20 14.82 3.34
N ASN A 403 7.19 14.96 4.18
CA ASN A 403 6.52 13.82 4.83
C ASN A 403 5.34 13.26 4.01
N GLN A 404 5.19 13.69 2.76
CA GLN A 404 4.10 13.26 1.89
C GLN A 404 4.55 12.22 0.84
N ASP A 405 5.86 11.88 0.79
CA ASP A 405 6.40 10.78 -0.02
C ASP A 405 6.72 9.58 0.90
N ILE A 406 5.81 8.62 0.98
CA ILE A 406 5.89 7.50 1.90
C ILE A 406 6.26 6.22 1.16
N VAL A 407 7.19 5.45 1.73
CA VAL A 407 7.66 4.17 1.17
C VAL A 407 7.31 3.03 2.13
N LEU A 408 6.47 2.10 1.67
CA LEU A 408 6.08 0.90 2.41
C LEU A 408 7.06 -0.24 2.10
N LYS A 409 8.05 -0.43 2.96
CA LYS A 409 9.16 -1.41 2.76
C LYS A 409 8.75 -2.85 3.03
N LYS A 410 7.84 -3.07 3.99
CA LYS A 410 7.41 -4.41 4.39
C LYS A 410 6.37 -4.97 3.43
N CYS A 411 6.51 -6.26 3.12
CA CYS A 411 5.53 -7.00 2.34
C CYS A 411 4.82 -8.00 3.26
N TYR A 412 3.56 -7.75 3.56
CA TYR A 412 2.77 -8.51 4.55
C TYR A 412 2.12 -9.76 3.96
N ARG A 413 1.92 -9.80 2.65
CA ARG A 413 1.06 -10.81 2.02
C ARG A 413 1.85 -11.83 1.22
N THR A 414 2.78 -11.39 0.37
CA THR A 414 3.55 -12.32 -0.47
C THR A 414 4.68 -12.94 0.35
N PRO A 415 4.75 -14.27 0.49
CA PRO A 415 5.83 -14.94 1.19
C PRO A 415 7.21 -14.59 0.61
N ARG A 416 8.22 -14.51 1.48
CA ARG A 416 9.59 -14.07 1.14
C ARG A 416 10.17 -14.81 -0.06
N TYR A 417 10.07 -16.14 -0.08
CA TYR A 417 10.61 -16.96 -1.18
C TYR A 417 9.88 -16.73 -2.51
N SER A 418 8.56 -16.56 -2.47
CA SER A 418 7.76 -16.23 -3.65
C SER A 418 8.13 -14.85 -4.21
N LEU A 419 8.36 -13.86 -3.33
CA LEU A 419 8.73 -12.52 -3.72
C LEU A 419 10.14 -12.48 -4.34
N ILE A 420 11.14 -13.11 -3.69
CA ILE A 420 12.51 -13.20 -4.23
C ILE A 420 12.50 -13.90 -5.59
N SER A 421 11.73 -14.98 -5.73
CA SER A 421 11.60 -15.70 -7.01
C SER A 421 10.94 -14.84 -8.09
N ALA A 422 9.94 -14.02 -7.72
CA ALA A 422 9.31 -13.08 -8.63
C ALA A 422 10.32 -12.03 -9.14
N PHE A 423 11.14 -11.46 -8.25
CA PHE A 423 12.22 -10.54 -8.63
C PHE A 423 13.25 -11.20 -9.53
N SER A 424 13.70 -12.40 -9.17
CA SER A 424 14.69 -13.15 -9.95
C SER A 424 14.21 -13.40 -11.38
N LEU A 425 13.00 -13.92 -11.54
CA LEU A 425 12.41 -14.24 -12.86
C LEU A 425 11.97 -12.98 -13.63
N GLY A 426 11.39 -12.00 -12.94
CA GLY A 426 10.94 -10.75 -13.55
C GLY A 426 12.07 -9.90 -14.09
N LEU A 427 13.13 -9.69 -13.31
CA LEU A 427 14.31 -8.96 -13.75
C LEU A 427 15.22 -9.80 -14.68
N GLY A 428 14.99 -11.10 -14.77
CA GLY A 428 15.82 -12.03 -15.54
C GLY A 428 17.25 -12.16 -14.99
N ILE A 429 17.39 -12.16 -13.64
CA ILE A 429 18.70 -12.16 -12.96
C ILE A 429 19.57 -13.35 -13.38
N TYR A 430 18.97 -14.53 -13.52
CA TYR A 430 19.66 -15.77 -13.90
C TYR A 430 19.38 -16.20 -15.35
N ASN A 431 18.82 -15.32 -16.17
CA ASN A 431 18.72 -15.50 -17.60
C ASN A 431 20.12 -15.36 -18.27
N ASN A 432 20.24 -15.66 -19.55
CA ASN A 432 21.49 -15.49 -20.31
C ASN A 432 22.05 -14.06 -20.20
N LYS A 433 21.18 -13.08 -20.06
CA LYS A 433 21.50 -11.69 -19.70
C LYS A 433 20.43 -11.14 -18.78
N VAL A 434 20.81 -10.28 -17.84
CA VAL A 434 19.87 -9.52 -17.00
C VAL A 434 19.04 -8.62 -17.91
N LEU A 435 17.73 -8.58 -17.70
CA LEU A 435 16.80 -7.88 -18.58
C LEU A 435 16.42 -6.49 -18.09
N GLN A 436 16.34 -6.34 -16.77
CA GLN A 436 15.97 -5.08 -16.11
C GLN A 436 16.93 -4.83 -14.95
N ARG A 437 17.29 -3.58 -14.74
CA ARG A 437 18.12 -3.14 -13.62
C ARG A 437 17.41 -2.07 -12.81
N LEU A 438 17.74 -1.94 -11.54
CA LEU A 438 17.42 -0.77 -10.74
C LEU A 438 18.53 0.27 -10.89
N ASP A 439 18.16 1.54 -10.74
CA ASP A 439 19.04 2.68 -10.96
C ASP A 439 20.16 2.79 -9.92
N ASN A 440 19.87 2.50 -8.65
CA ASN A 440 20.83 2.62 -7.54
C ASN A 440 20.54 1.68 -6.36
N ASN A 441 21.42 1.68 -5.35
CA ASN A 441 21.27 0.85 -4.15
C ASN A 441 20.10 1.31 -3.27
N GLU A 442 19.83 2.61 -3.18
CA GLU A 442 18.72 3.16 -2.39
C GLU A 442 17.37 2.65 -2.91
N HIS A 443 17.27 2.42 -4.23
CA HIS A 443 16.08 1.83 -4.82
C HIS A 443 15.85 0.40 -4.30
N TRP A 444 16.91 -0.44 -4.26
CA TRP A 444 16.82 -1.78 -3.66
C TRP A 444 16.37 -1.73 -2.21
N GLU A 445 16.93 -0.79 -1.42
CA GLU A 445 16.61 -0.63 -0.01
C GLU A 445 15.18 -0.12 0.19
N SER A 446 14.70 0.76 -0.67
CA SER A 446 13.31 1.24 -0.64
C SER A 446 12.30 0.13 -0.89
N LEU A 447 12.68 -0.89 -1.66
CA LEU A 447 11.87 -2.10 -1.90
C LEU A 447 12.00 -3.14 -0.77
N GLY A 448 12.77 -2.84 0.27
CA GLY A 448 13.01 -3.72 1.41
C GLY A 448 14.03 -4.82 1.14
N PHE A 449 14.90 -4.66 0.16
CA PHE A 449 16.10 -5.48 -0.04
C PHE A 449 17.31 -4.81 0.61
N HIS A 450 18.35 -5.60 0.83
CA HIS A 450 19.64 -5.11 1.35
C HIS A 450 20.76 -5.47 0.37
N VAL A 451 21.58 -4.49 0.00
CA VAL A 451 22.70 -4.69 -0.91
C VAL A 451 23.93 -5.07 -0.10
N LEU A 452 24.33 -6.34 -0.17
CA LEU A 452 25.51 -6.84 0.52
C LEU A 452 26.82 -6.47 -0.21
N ARG A 453 26.75 -6.36 -1.56
CA ARG A 453 27.89 -6.07 -2.42
C ARG A 453 27.44 -5.38 -3.71
N GLY A 454 28.25 -4.47 -4.21
CA GLY A 454 28.07 -3.74 -5.46
C GLY A 454 27.49 -2.34 -5.25
N GLY A 455 27.78 -1.43 -6.18
CA GLY A 455 27.35 -0.03 -6.14
C GLY A 455 26.40 0.35 -7.28
N CYS A 456 25.79 -0.63 -7.95
CA CYS A 456 24.94 -0.45 -9.16
C CYS A 456 25.65 0.16 -10.37
N ALA A 457 26.98 0.30 -10.37
CA ALA A 457 27.71 0.70 -11.55
C ALA A 457 27.80 -0.46 -12.56
N THR A 458 27.84 -0.15 -13.86
CA THR A 458 27.97 -1.16 -14.92
C THR A 458 29.19 -2.07 -14.67
N GLY A 459 28.95 -3.37 -14.62
CA GLY A 459 29.98 -4.39 -14.39
C GLY A 459 30.19 -4.78 -12.93
N ASP A 460 29.56 -4.10 -11.97
CA ASP A 460 29.64 -4.44 -10.54
C ASP A 460 29.10 -5.85 -10.27
N ASP A 461 29.79 -6.60 -9.41
CA ASP A 461 29.28 -7.86 -8.87
C ASP A 461 28.27 -7.57 -7.77
N MET A 462 26.99 -7.64 -8.11
CA MET A 462 25.89 -7.39 -7.20
C MET A 462 25.53 -8.62 -6.39
N ILE A 463 25.37 -8.47 -5.07
CA ILE A 463 24.80 -9.48 -4.18
C ILE A 463 23.74 -8.79 -3.33
N ILE A 464 22.48 -9.19 -3.53
CA ILE A 464 21.32 -8.55 -2.92
C ILE A 464 20.50 -9.62 -2.19
N VAL A 465 20.06 -9.29 -0.99
CA VAL A 465 19.25 -10.17 -0.15
C VAL A 465 17.96 -9.46 0.28
N ARG A 466 16.92 -10.24 0.56
CA ARG A 466 15.76 -9.73 1.27
C ARG A 466 15.86 -10.15 2.73
N PRO A 467 16.06 -9.22 3.68
CA PRO A 467 16.11 -9.50 5.10
C PRO A 467 14.80 -10.12 5.61
N GLU A 468 14.88 -10.89 6.70
CA GLU A 468 13.69 -11.53 7.29
C GLU A 468 12.77 -10.52 7.96
N GLU A 469 13.30 -9.43 8.51
CA GLU A 469 12.55 -8.34 9.14
C GLU A 469 11.62 -7.59 8.16
N ASN A 470 11.91 -7.63 6.86
CA ASN A 470 11.06 -7.06 5.81
C ASN A 470 9.93 -8.00 5.35
N THR A 471 9.77 -9.11 6.07
CA THR A 471 8.63 -10.03 5.97
C THR A 471 8.16 -10.32 7.39
N PRO A 472 6.86 -10.31 7.68
CA PRO A 472 6.37 -10.57 9.04
C PRO A 472 6.88 -11.89 9.60
N GLY A 473 7.27 -11.89 10.89
CA GLY A 473 7.87 -13.06 11.53
C GLY A 473 6.99 -14.32 11.51
N TYR A 474 5.66 -14.16 11.53
CA TYR A 474 4.72 -15.27 11.35
C TYR A 474 4.82 -15.89 9.95
N SER A 475 4.99 -15.09 8.90
CA SER A 475 5.14 -15.56 7.53
C SER A 475 6.46 -16.33 7.35
N ASN A 476 7.56 -15.83 7.90
CA ASN A 476 8.86 -16.52 7.86
C ASN A 476 8.83 -17.89 8.58
N LYS A 477 8.04 -18.04 9.63
CA LYS A 477 7.89 -19.31 10.35
C LYS A 477 7.06 -20.34 9.60
N LYS A 478 6.10 -19.92 8.78
CA LYS A 478 5.13 -20.79 8.09
C LYS A 478 5.52 -21.11 6.64
N PHE A 479 6.26 -20.22 5.99
CA PHE A 479 6.65 -20.38 4.58
C PHE A 479 8.16 -20.56 4.44
N ASN A 480 8.51 -21.63 3.78
CA ASN A 480 9.87 -21.95 3.33
C ASN A 480 9.94 -22.03 1.80
N GLU A 481 11.03 -22.56 1.27
CA GLU A 481 11.20 -22.72 -0.17
C GLU A 481 10.19 -23.70 -0.81
N ASP A 482 9.59 -24.62 -0.05
CA ASP A 482 8.58 -25.57 -0.54
C ASP A 482 7.19 -24.95 -0.73
N SER A 483 6.99 -23.71 -0.27
CA SER A 483 5.77 -22.94 -0.54
C SER A 483 5.65 -22.51 -1.99
N ILE A 484 6.74 -22.56 -2.75
CA ILE A 484 6.77 -22.33 -4.19
C ILE A 484 7.21 -23.59 -4.95
N LYS A 485 6.43 -24.03 -5.92
CA LYS A 485 6.65 -25.25 -6.69
C LYS A 485 6.66 -24.97 -8.18
N TYR A 486 7.50 -25.71 -8.90
CA TYR A 486 7.64 -25.60 -10.35
C TYR A 486 7.47 -27.00 -10.96
N HIS A 487 6.55 -27.15 -11.93
CA HIS A 487 6.27 -28.44 -12.58
C HIS A 487 6.24 -28.29 -14.09
N ALA A 488 7.05 -29.12 -14.78
CA ALA A 488 7.05 -29.25 -16.22
C ALA A 488 6.20 -30.45 -16.66
N PHE A 489 5.49 -30.31 -17.77
CA PHE A 489 4.65 -31.34 -18.35
C PHE A 489 4.98 -31.55 -19.83
N ASP A 490 4.75 -32.76 -20.34
CA ASP A 490 5.00 -33.09 -21.73
C ASP A 490 3.92 -32.49 -22.64
N ASN A 491 2.73 -32.29 -22.13
CA ASN A 491 1.62 -31.70 -22.89
C ASN A 491 0.62 -30.95 -22.01
N PHE A 492 -0.13 -30.10 -22.67
CA PHE A 492 -1.18 -29.25 -22.13
C PHE A 492 -2.24 -29.98 -21.28
N ASN A 493 -2.66 -31.20 -21.72
CA ASN A 493 -3.68 -31.93 -20.98
C ASN A 493 -3.18 -32.47 -19.64
N GLU A 494 -1.93 -32.86 -19.55
CA GLU A 494 -1.30 -33.31 -18.30
C GLU A 494 -1.16 -32.15 -17.32
N GLU A 495 -0.75 -30.98 -17.80
CA GLU A 495 -0.70 -29.77 -17.00
C GLU A 495 -2.08 -29.44 -16.41
N CYS A 496 -3.14 -29.40 -17.24
CA CYS A 496 -4.50 -29.14 -16.77
C CYS A 496 -5.01 -30.18 -15.75
N LYS A 497 -4.73 -31.47 -15.99
CA LYS A 497 -5.07 -32.55 -15.05
C LYS A 497 -4.34 -32.42 -13.72
N PHE A 498 -3.05 -32.10 -13.75
CA PHE A 498 -2.25 -31.90 -12.56
C PHE A 498 -2.81 -30.77 -11.69
N ILE A 499 -3.10 -29.60 -12.31
CA ILE A 499 -3.69 -28.44 -11.60
C ILE A 499 -5.02 -28.84 -10.96
N ALA A 500 -5.93 -29.45 -11.72
CA ALA A 500 -7.23 -29.86 -11.19
C ALA A 500 -7.09 -30.89 -10.05
N LYS A 501 -6.20 -31.88 -10.18
CA LYS A 501 -5.91 -32.87 -9.12
C LYS A 501 -5.34 -32.21 -7.88
N SER A 502 -4.41 -31.27 -8.04
CA SER A 502 -3.80 -30.54 -6.92
C SER A 502 -4.84 -29.70 -6.18
N ILE A 503 -5.71 -29.00 -6.89
CA ILE A 503 -6.82 -28.23 -6.31
C ILE A 503 -7.78 -29.16 -5.54
N THR A 504 -8.16 -30.30 -6.14
CA THR A 504 -9.04 -31.29 -5.48
C THR A 504 -8.40 -31.79 -4.18
N ASN A 505 -7.11 -32.09 -4.20
CA ASN A 505 -6.38 -32.49 -3.00
C ASN A 505 -6.31 -31.40 -1.93
N ASP A 506 -6.07 -30.15 -2.35
CA ASP A 506 -6.01 -29.00 -1.45
C ASP A 506 -7.37 -28.77 -0.74
N LEU A 507 -8.47 -28.88 -1.45
CA LEU A 507 -9.81 -28.75 -0.87
C LEU A 507 -10.15 -29.93 0.07
N ALA A 508 -9.76 -31.15 -0.30
CA ALA A 508 -10.09 -32.34 0.48
C ALA A 508 -9.26 -32.47 1.77
N ASN A 509 -7.98 -32.04 1.76
CA ASN A 509 -7.01 -32.40 2.81
C ASN A 509 -6.42 -31.20 3.55
N GLU A 510 -6.59 -29.96 3.07
CA GLU A 510 -5.90 -28.78 3.61
C GLU A 510 -6.86 -27.74 4.21
N ASN A 511 -8.12 -28.07 4.45
CA ASN A 511 -9.14 -27.15 4.96
C ASN A 511 -9.25 -25.82 4.21
N LEU A 512 -8.95 -25.83 2.92
CA LEU A 512 -9.10 -24.67 2.06
C LEU A 512 -10.53 -24.60 1.53
N ARG A 513 -11.00 -23.40 1.31
CA ARG A 513 -12.27 -23.15 0.63
C ARG A 513 -12.00 -22.89 -0.86
N PRO A 514 -12.98 -23.11 -1.75
CA PRO A 514 -12.84 -22.77 -3.17
C PRO A 514 -12.38 -21.32 -3.39
N GLU A 515 -12.88 -20.39 -2.59
CA GLU A 515 -12.55 -18.98 -2.65
C GLU A 515 -11.08 -18.66 -2.30
N ASP A 516 -10.38 -19.55 -1.64
CA ASP A 516 -8.97 -19.37 -1.28
C ASP A 516 -8.02 -19.64 -2.44
N ILE A 517 -8.54 -20.20 -3.55
CA ILE A 517 -7.74 -20.71 -4.67
C ILE A 517 -8.01 -19.90 -5.95
N CYS A 518 -6.94 -19.59 -6.67
CA CYS A 518 -7.00 -18.97 -8.00
C CYS A 518 -6.10 -19.70 -8.99
N VAL A 519 -6.58 -19.86 -10.22
CA VAL A 519 -5.76 -20.25 -11.37
C VAL A 519 -5.56 -19.05 -12.28
N ILE A 520 -4.31 -18.67 -12.51
CA ILE A 520 -3.93 -17.55 -13.38
C ILE A 520 -3.27 -18.12 -14.65
N CYS A 521 -3.87 -17.86 -15.81
CA CYS A 521 -3.27 -18.21 -17.08
C CYS A 521 -2.53 -17.00 -17.66
N VAL A 522 -1.23 -17.18 -17.95
CA VAL A 522 -0.37 -16.14 -18.54
C VAL A 522 -0.32 -16.22 -20.06
N ASP A 523 -0.71 -17.33 -20.67
CA ASP A 523 -0.89 -17.46 -22.13
C ASP A 523 -2.28 -17.00 -22.56
N LEU A 524 -2.39 -15.74 -22.95
CA LEU A 524 -3.68 -15.15 -23.39
C LEU A 524 -4.25 -15.79 -24.66
N LYS A 525 -3.42 -16.46 -25.48
CA LYS A 525 -3.87 -17.12 -26.70
C LYS A 525 -4.60 -18.44 -26.40
N SER A 526 -4.07 -19.19 -25.44
CA SER A 526 -4.58 -20.52 -25.06
C SER A 526 -5.50 -20.50 -23.84
N VAL A 527 -5.75 -19.32 -23.25
CA VAL A 527 -6.48 -19.15 -21.99
C VAL A 527 -7.86 -19.81 -21.96
N LYS A 528 -8.61 -19.74 -23.06
CA LYS A 528 -9.94 -20.39 -23.16
C LYS A 528 -9.82 -21.91 -23.05
N GLY A 529 -8.78 -22.49 -23.69
CA GLY A 529 -8.47 -23.91 -23.61
C GLY A 529 -8.10 -24.33 -22.18
N TYR A 530 -7.19 -23.60 -21.53
CA TYR A 530 -6.83 -23.85 -20.12
C TYR A 530 -8.05 -23.86 -19.22
N PHE A 531 -8.85 -22.81 -19.26
CA PHE A 531 -10.00 -22.68 -18.35
C PHE A 531 -11.10 -23.71 -18.63
N SER A 532 -11.35 -24.04 -19.91
CA SER A 532 -12.31 -25.08 -20.27
C SER A 532 -11.89 -26.46 -19.76
N ASN A 533 -10.61 -26.84 -19.97
CA ASN A 533 -10.11 -28.16 -19.53
C ASN A 533 -10.04 -28.25 -17.99
N ILE A 534 -9.48 -27.24 -17.32
CA ILE A 534 -9.38 -27.24 -15.85
C ILE A 534 -10.78 -27.28 -15.22
N SER A 535 -11.73 -26.44 -15.70
CA SER A 535 -13.12 -26.48 -15.23
C SER A 535 -13.79 -27.84 -15.49
N GLY A 536 -13.54 -28.47 -16.64
CA GLY A 536 -14.08 -29.79 -16.96
C GLY A 536 -13.56 -30.89 -16.05
N TYR A 537 -12.28 -30.84 -15.65
CA TYR A 537 -11.73 -31.78 -14.68
C TYR A 537 -12.21 -31.53 -13.25
N LEU A 538 -12.36 -30.28 -12.84
CA LEU A 538 -12.86 -29.91 -11.51
C LEU A 538 -14.36 -30.24 -11.37
N TRP A 539 -15.14 -30.02 -12.42
CA TRP A 539 -16.57 -30.36 -12.45
C TRP A 539 -16.85 -31.85 -12.21
N LYS A 540 -15.96 -32.74 -12.66
CA LYS A 540 -16.06 -34.18 -12.39
C LYS A 540 -15.96 -34.53 -10.89
N ASN A 541 -15.46 -33.62 -10.08
CA ASN A 541 -15.35 -33.72 -8.64
C ASN A 541 -16.31 -32.74 -7.92
N GLU A 542 -17.36 -32.25 -8.63
CA GLU A 542 -18.36 -31.31 -8.10
C GLU A 542 -17.78 -29.97 -7.64
N ILE A 543 -16.60 -29.58 -8.14
CA ILE A 543 -15.93 -28.33 -7.80
C ILE A 543 -16.30 -27.27 -8.85
N ASN A 544 -16.92 -26.19 -8.40
CA ASN A 544 -17.33 -25.08 -9.25
C ASN A 544 -16.19 -24.10 -9.54
N THR A 545 -16.23 -23.49 -10.73
CA THR A 545 -15.27 -22.46 -11.14
C THR A 545 -15.98 -21.16 -11.50
N PHE A 546 -15.32 -20.05 -11.22
CA PHE A 546 -15.72 -18.70 -11.60
C PHE A 546 -14.76 -18.14 -12.64
N ASN A 547 -15.16 -18.19 -13.90
CA ASN A 547 -14.33 -17.81 -15.04
C ASN A 547 -14.53 -16.33 -15.37
N LEU A 548 -13.56 -15.47 -15.02
CA LEU A 548 -13.63 -14.03 -15.20
C LEU A 548 -13.54 -13.57 -16.67
N ILE A 549 -13.20 -14.45 -17.61
CA ILE A 549 -13.22 -14.12 -19.05
C ILE A 549 -14.62 -14.32 -19.62
N ALA A 550 -15.36 -15.28 -19.11
CA ALA A 550 -16.70 -15.62 -19.57
C ALA A 550 -17.80 -14.77 -18.90
N THR A 551 -17.45 -14.01 -17.85
CA THR A 551 -18.42 -13.12 -17.18
C THR A 551 -18.63 -11.83 -17.97
N ALA A 552 -19.83 -11.22 -17.79
CA ALA A 552 -20.16 -9.94 -18.40
C ALA A 552 -19.12 -8.85 -18.05
N SER A 553 -18.96 -7.87 -18.93
CA SER A 553 -18.00 -6.75 -18.78
C SER A 553 -18.22 -5.91 -17.51
N ASP A 554 -19.42 -5.99 -16.93
CA ASP A 554 -19.85 -5.19 -15.78
C ASP A 554 -19.67 -5.91 -14.44
N ASN A 555 -19.07 -7.11 -14.44
CA ASN A 555 -18.76 -7.81 -13.19
C ASN A 555 -17.69 -7.06 -12.39
N LEU A 556 -18.03 -6.68 -11.16
CA LEU A 556 -17.20 -5.92 -10.23
C LEU A 556 -16.50 -6.82 -9.19
N SER A 557 -16.82 -8.12 -9.15
CA SER A 557 -16.28 -9.05 -8.15
C SER A 557 -15.20 -9.96 -8.72
N PHE A 558 -14.12 -10.16 -7.97
CA PHE A 558 -13.05 -11.13 -8.25
C PHE A 558 -13.35 -12.52 -7.70
N THR A 559 -14.19 -12.61 -6.69
CA THR A 559 -14.48 -13.83 -5.96
C THR A 559 -15.98 -14.14 -6.03
N LYS A 560 -16.31 -15.42 -6.19
CA LYS A 560 -17.68 -15.94 -6.07
C LYS A 560 -17.68 -17.07 -5.05
N GLU A 561 -18.64 -17.03 -4.12
CA GLU A 561 -18.79 -18.03 -3.08
C GLU A 561 -18.93 -19.44 -3.67
N GLY A 562 -18.25 -20.40 -3.06
CA GLY A 562 -18.21 -21.81 -3.50
C GLY A 562 -17.49 -22.06 -4.83
N CYS A 563 -16.71 -21.09 -5.35
CA CYS A 563 -16.06 -21.22 -6.66
C CYS A 563 -14.55 -20.95 -6.62
N ILE A 564 -13.80 -21.74 -7.39
CA ILE A 564 -12.40 -21.46 -7.73
C ILE A 564 -12.36 -20.31 -8.75
N THR A 565 -11.53 -19.29 -8.52
CA THR A 565 -11.37 -18.18 -9.47
C THR A 565 -10.44 -18.57 -10.63
N LEU A 566 -10.87 -18.38 -11.88
CA LEU A 566 -10.05 -18.50 -13.07
C LEU A 566 -9.86 -17.11 -13.70
N ALA A 567 -8.63 -16.64 -13.78
CA ALA A 567 -8.32 -15.27 -14.19
C ALA A 567 -7.12 -15.18 -15.13
N THR A 568 -7.10 -14.16 -15.99
CA THR A 568 -5.87 -13.65 -16.59
C THR A 568 -5.15 -12.73 -15.61
N VAL A 569 -3.87 -12.44 -15.85
CA VAL A 569 -3.09 -11.54 -14.99
C VAL A 569 -3.77 -10.16 -14.86
N ASN A 570 -4.27 -9.60 -15.97
CA ASN A 570 -4.96 -8.31 -15.97
C ASN A 570 -6.23 -8.29 -15.09
N LYS A 571 -6.94 -9.43 -15.03
CA LYS A 571 -8.14 -9.57 -14.17
C LYS A 571 -7.78 -9.87 -12.70
N ALA A 572 -6.62 -10.50 -12.47
CA ALA A 572 -6.14 -10.82 -11.13
C ALA A 572 -5.42 -9.65 -10.45
N LYS A 573 -4.99 -8.63 -11.23
CA LYS A 573 -4.26 -7.48 -10.69
C LYS A 573 -5.05 -6.79 -9.57
N GLY A 574 -4.35 -6.43 -8.48
CA GLY A 574 -4.95 -5.86 -7.28
C GLY A 574 -5.62 -6.86 -6.33
N ASN A 575 -5.89 -8.09 -6.79
CA ASN A 575 -6.50 -9.15 -5.99
C ASN A 575 -5.49 -10.25 -5.64
N GLU A 576 -5.72 -10.96 -4.54
CA GLU A 576 -4.81 -11.98 -4.01
C GLU A 576 -5.58 -13.17 -3.45
N LYS A 577 -4.92 -14.35 -3.43
CA LYS A 577 -5.47 -15.61 -2.93
C LYS A 577 -4.45 -16.38 -2.07
N GLY A 578 -4.95 -17.25 -1.19
CA GLY A 578 -4.10 -18.10 -0.36
C GLY A 578 -3.25 -19.07 -1.18
N VAL A 579 -3.83 -19.66 -2.21
CA VAL A 579 -3.17 -20.60 -3.12
C VAL A 579 -3.35 -20.15 -4.56
N VAL A 580 -2.23 -20.01 -5.27
CA VAL A 580 -2.23 -19.58 -6.67
C VAL A 580 -1.53 -20.62 -7.55
N TYR A 581 -2.21 -21.02 -8.61
CA TYR A 581 -1.67 -21.82 -9.71
C TYR A 581 -1.46 -20.93 -10.93
N ILE A 582 -0.25 -20.87 -11.46
CA ILE A 582 0.06 -20.14 -12.69
C ILE A 582 0.31 -21.16 -13.80
N CYS A 583 -0.46 -21.12 -14.87
CA CYS A 583 -0.37 -22.04 -16.00
C CYS A 583 0.01 -21.33 -17.31
N GLY A 584 0.56 -22.12 -18.25
CA GLY A 584 1.01 -21.63 -19.56
C GLY A 584 2.26 -20.76 -19.49
N VAL A 585 3.14 -21.00 -18.52
CA VAL A 585 4.34 -20.16 -18.28
C VAL A 585 5.39 -20.35 -19.37
N ASP A 586 5.39 -21.46 -20.07
CA ASP A 586 6.20 -21.68 -21.28
C ASP A 586 5.97 -20.60 -22.35
N TYR A 587 4.80 -20.01 -22.46
CA TYR A 587 4.54 -18.86 -23.33
C TYR A 587 5.48 -17.67 -23.04
N ILE A 588 5.76 -17.41 -21.76
CA ILE A 588 6.70 -16.35 -21.33
C ILE A 588 8.12 -16.69 -21.78
N PHE A 589 8.52 -17.93 -21.54
CA PHE A 589 9.88 -18.40 -21.85
C PHE A 589 10.12 -18.77 -23.31
N SER A 590 9.07 -18.82 -24.15
CA SER A 590 9.23 -18.84 -25.60
C SER A 590 9.90 -17.56 -26.15
N ARG A 591 9.85 -16.48 -25.36
CA ARG A 591 10.52 -15.21 -25.61
C ARG A 591 11.21 -14.71 -24.34
N PRO A 592 12.27 -15.41 -23.88
CA PRO A 592 12.83 -15.25 -22.54
C PRO A 592 13.38 -13.83 -22.26
N ASN A 593 13.69 -13.08 -23.31
CA ASN A 593 14.21 -11.71 -23.21
C ASN A 593 13.12 -10.61 -23.32
N ASN A 594 11.84 -10.98 -23.36
CA ASN A 594 10.76 -9.99 -23.44
C ASN A 594 10.40 -9.48 -22.04
N VAL A 595 10.74 -8.23 -21.76
CA VAL A 595 10.51 -7.57 -20.47
C VAL A 595 9.03 -7.55 -20.10
N VAL A 596 8.13 -7.22 -21.03
CA VAL A 596 6.69 -7.15 -20.74
C VAL A 596 6.14 -8.52 -20.30
N LEU A 597 6.61 -9.61 -20.93
CA LEU A 597 6.21 -10.96 -20.51
C LEU A 597 6.76 -11.31 -19.11
N ARG A 598 7.96 -10.83 -18.78
CA ARG A 598 8.54 -11.00 -17.44
C ARG A 598 7.78 -10.20 -16.37
N ASP A 599 7.34 -8.99 -16.69
CA ASP A 599 6.50 -8.17 -15.82
C ASP A 599 5.12 -8.83 -15.57
N ILE A 600 4.55 -9.49 -16.60
CA ILE A 600 3.33 -10.32 -16.47
C ILE A 600 3.57 -11.48 -15.48
N LEU A 601 4.70 -12.19 -15.60
CA LEU A 601 5.03 -13.28 -14.68
C LEU A 601 5.23 -12.78 -13.25
N PHE A 602 5.98 -11.69 -13.06
CA PHE A 602 6.17 -11.03 -11.77
C PHE A 602 4.81 -10.70 -11.11
N THR A 603 3.93 -10.06 -11.89
CA THR A 603 2.59 -9.69 -11.40
C THR A 603 1.76 -10.91 -11.01
N ALA A 604 1.79 -11.99 -11.80
CA ALA A 604 1.08 -13.23 -11.48
C ALA A 604 1.62 -13.89 -10.20
N MET A 605 2.94 -13.95 -10.04
CA MET A 605 3.60 -14.57 -8.89
C MET A 605 3.31 -13.83 -7.57
N THR A 606 3.15 -12.52 -7.64
CA THR A 606 2.84 -11.69 -6.46
C THR A 606 1.36 -11.68 -6.07
N ARG A 607 0.51 -12.51 -6.68
CA ARG A 607 -0.91 -12.67 -6.32
C ARG A 607 -1.15 -13.68 -5.20
N THR A 608 -0.10 -14.33 -4.68
CA THR A 608 -0.23 -15.31 -3.60
C THR A 608 -0.02 -14.69 -2.22
N LYS A 609 -0.84 -15.14 -1.25
CA LYS A 609 -0.64 -14.89 0.18
C LYS A 609 0.06 -16.09 0.88
N GLY A 610 0.22 -17.20 0.19
CA GLY A 610 0.75 -18.42 0.77
C GLY A 610 1.49 -19.31 -0.23
N TRP A 611 0.78 -20.16 -0.91
CA TRP A 611 1.39 -21.16 -1.79
C TRP A 611 1.28 -20.79 -3.25
N LEU A 612 2.36 -21.04 -3.97
CA LEU A 612 2.49 -20.74 -5.38
C LEU A 612 2.92 -21.99 -6.15
N THR A 613 2.17 -22.37 -7.18
CA THR A 613 2.53 -23.45 -8.09
C THR A 613 2.61 -22.89 -9.51
N ILE A 614 3.77 -23.03 -10.14
CA ILE A 614 4.08 -22.55 -11.49
C ILE A 614 4.20 -23.75 -12.40
N THR A 615 3.44 -23.75 -13.50
CA THR A 615 3.39 -24.87 -14.43
C THR A 615 3.58 -24.40 -15.87
N GLY A 616 4.08 -25.29 -16.70
CA GLY A 616 4.23 -25.07 -18.12
C GLY A 616 4.52 -26.36 -18.85
N CYS A 617 4.31 -26.32 -20.16
CA CYS A 617 4.60 -27.42 -21.08
C CYS A 617 5.84 -27.06 -21.87
N THR A 618 6.22 -27.94 -22.79
CA THR A 618 7.24 -27.72 -23.80
C THR A 618 8.67 -27.51 -23.26
N LYS A 619 9.61 -27.49 -24.20
CA LYS A 619 11.03 -27.24 -23.91
C LYS A 619 11.32 -25.84 -23.39
N ASP A 620 10.44 -24.88 -23.68
CA ASP A 620 10.65 -23.47 -23.29
C ASP A 620 10.53 -23.28 -21.77
N PHE A 621 9.70 -24.07 -21.09
CA PHE A 621 9.62 -24.06 -19.62
C PHE A 621 10.92 -24.50 -18.93
N LYS A 622 11.82 -25.24 -19.65
CA LYS A 622 13.13 -25.64 -19.09
C LYS A 622 13.97 -24.43 -18.67
N GLN A 623 13.87 -23.31 -19.41
CA GLN A 623 14.59 -22.08 -19.04
C GLN A 623 14.12 -21.55 -17.66
N CYS A 624 12.83 -21.60 -17.38
CA CYS A 624 12.30 -21.26 -16.03
C CYS A 624 12.95 -22.13 -14.95
N LEU A 625 13.03 -23.44 -15.19
CA LEU A 625 13.65 -24.37 -14.24
C LEU A 625 15.15 -24.13 -14.04
N ILE A 626 15.88 -23.72 -15.08
CA ILE A 626 17.30 -23.37 -14.99
C ILE A 626 17.49 -22.12 -14.14
N GLU A 627 16.72 -21.06 -14.40
CA GLU A 627 16.79 -19.79 -13.63
C GLU A 627 16.45 -20.02 -12.16
N THR A 628 15.40 -20.78 -11.86
CA THR A 628 14.99 -21.08 -10.47
C THR A 628 15.97 -22.00 -9.75
N LYS A 629 16.59 -22.95 -10.44
CA LYS A 629 17.68 -23.78 -9.90
C LYS A 629 18.90 -22.90 -9.52
N SER A 630 19.25 -21.94 -10.39
CA SER A 630 20.34 -21.00 -10.11
C SER A 630 20.05 -20.15 -8.89
N LEU A 631 18.82 -19.66 -8.72
CA LEU A 631 18.39 -18.94 -7.53
C LEU A 631 18.51 -19.79 -6.26
N LYS A 632 18.07 -21.05 -6.29
CA LYS A 632 18.21 -22.00 -5.17
C LYS A 632 19.67 -22.25 -4.81
N ASN A 633 20.53 -22.48 -5.82
CA ASN A 633 21.96 -22.67 -5.63
C ASN A 633 22.66 -21.47 -4.99
N ASN A 634 22.15 -20.28 -5.18
CA ASN A 634 22.60 -19.04 -4.53
C ASN A 634 21.88 -18.74 -3.21
N ALA A 635 21.22 -19.73 -2.60
CA ALA A 635 20.50 -19.59 -1.32
C ALA A 635 19.50 -18.41 -1.34
N TYR A 636 18.76 -18.26 -2.43
CA TYR A 636 17.78 -17.18 -2.66
C TYR A 636 18.38 -15.76 -2.53
N LYS A 637 19.67 -15.58 -2.84
CA LYS A 637 20.30 -14.29 -3.07
C LYS A 637 20.22 -13.94 -4.55
N LEU A 638 20.07 -12.67 -4.88
CA LEU A 638 20.15 -12.18 -6.25
C LEU A 638 21.62 -11.83 -6.51
N CYS A 639 22.31 -12.70 -7.26
CA CYS A 639 23.74 -12.60 -7.57
C CYS A 639 23.91 -12.41 -9.07
N PHE A 640 24.41 -11.24 -9.51
CA PHE A 640 24.56 -10.93 -10.93
C PHE A 640 25.59 -9.83 -11.15
N LYS A 641 26.05 -9.69 -12.41
CA LYS A 641 26.80 -8.51 -12.84
C LYS A 641 25.84 -7.43 -13.30
N GLN A 642 26.03 -6.22 -12.78
CA GLN A 642 25.19 -5.08 -13.14
C GLN A 642 25.36 -4.78 -14.63
N PRO A 643 24.28 -4.87 -15.43
CA PRO A 643 24.36 -4.63 -16.88
C PRO A 643 24.46 -3.13 -17.19
N SER A 644 24.84 -2.78 -18.41
CA SER A 644 24.85 -1.40 -18.87
C SER A 644 23.42 -0.86 -19.09
N GLU A 645 23.25 0.45 -18.96
CA GLU A 645 21.97 1.13 -19.19
C GLU A 645 21.47 1.00 -20.61
N ASN A 646 22.39 0.93 -21.57
CA ASN A 646 22.06 0.80 -22.99
C ASN A 646 21.56 -0.60 -23.38
N GLU A 647 21.85 -1.63 -22.57
CA GLU A 647 21.50 -3.03 -22.86
C GLU A 647 20.26 -3.52 -22.10
N THR A 648 19.80 -2.77 -21.13
CA THR A 648 18.73 -3.18 -20.22
C THR A 648 17.73 -2.05 -19.98
N LYS A 649 16.50 -2.43 -19.63
CA LYS A 649 15.52 -1.47 -19.11
C LYS A 649 15.92 -1.07 -17.68
N THR A 650 16.16 0.22 -17.45
CA THR A 650 16.34 0.76 -16.09
C THR A 650 14.98 1.10 -15.48
N ILE A 651 14.76 0.67 -14.25
CA ILE A 651 13.62 1.04 -13.41
C ILE A 651 14.11 2.14 -12.48
N GLU A 652 13.56 3.34 -12.65
CA GLU A 652 13.96 4.53 -11.90
C GLU A 652 13.13 4.66 -10.62
N SER A 653 13.77 5.00 -9.50
CA SER A 653 13.09 5.11 -8.21
C SER A 653 12.24 6.36 -8.06
N HIS A 654 12.55 7.41 -8.82
CA HIS A 654 11.96 8.76 -8.69
C HIS A 654 11.86 9.22 -7.22
N SER A 655 12.89 8.88 -6.43
CA SER A 655 12.92 9.20 -5.02
C SER A 655 13.19 10.68 -4.79
N ARG A 656 12.70 11.21 -3.68
CA ARG A 656 12.95 12.58 -3.24
C ARG A 656 14.46 12.92 -3.16
N VAL A 657 15.26 11.99 -2.64
CA VAL A 657 16.72 12.17 -2.52
C VAL A 657 17.35 12.37 -3.89
N GLN A 658 16.91 11.60 -4.88
CA GLN A 658 17.38 11.69 -6.26
C GLN A 658 17.02 13.04 -6.88
N ASN A 659 15.78 13.52 -6.68
CA ASN A 659 15.36 14.83 -7.18
C ASN A 659 16.14 15.98 -6.53
N ALA A 660 16.42 15.91 -5.23
CA ALA A 660 17.24 16.89 -4.53
C ALA A 660 18.70 16.92 -5.04
N ILE A 661 19.27 15.75 -5.37
CA ILE A 661 20.61 15.65 -5.99
C ILE A 661 20.60 16.29 -7.38
N TYR A 662 19.60 16.00 -8.23
CA TYR A 662 19.50 16.62 -9.55
C TYR A 662 19.31 18.14 -9.50
N ASP A 663 18.55 18.67 -8.53
CA ASP A 663 18.38 20.10 -8.34
C ASP A 663 19.67 20.81 -7.93
N ASN A 664 20.45 20.20 -7.04
CA ASN A 664 21.74 20.73 -6.66
C ASN A 664 22.70 20.73 -7.84
N TRP A 665 22.76 19.64 -8.59
CA TRP A 665 23.56 19.58 -9.82
C TRP A 665 23.10 20.58 -10.87
N GLY A 666 21.79 20.76 -11.01
CA GLY A 666 21.22 21.78 -11.92
C GLY A 666 21.69 23.19 -11.56
N LYS A 667 21.70 23.55 -10.27
CA LYS A 667 22.20 24.83 -9.75
C LYS A 667 23.71 24.98 -9.97
N ASP A 668 24.49 23.93 -9.75
CA ASP A 668 25.92 23.90 -9.96
C ASP A 668 26.28 24.06 -11.43
N ILE A 669 25.56 23.35 -12.33
CA ILE A 669 25.71 23.48 -13.78
C ILE A 669 25.35 24.92 -14.24
N GLU A 670 24.28 25.50 -13.72
CA GLU A 670 23.87 26.86 -14.04
C GLU A 670 24.88 27.89 -13.56
N THR A 671 25.46 27.67 -12.38
CA THR A 671 26.53 28.49 -11.81
C THR A 671 27.78 28.42 -12.69
N LEU A 672 28.18 27.20 -13.10
CA LEU A 672 29.31 27.00 -14.02
C LEU A 672 29.07 27.64 -15.39
N ARG A 673 27.86 27.60 -15.92
CA ARG A 673 27.49 28.30 -17.16
C ARG A 673 27.60 29.82 -17.02
N LYS A 674 27.24 30.42 -15.89
CA LYS A 674 27.36 31.85 -15.62
C LYS A 674 28.81 32.30 -15.51
N THR A 675 29.77 31.38 -15.25
CA THR A 675 31.21 31.67 -15.26
C THR A 675 31.82 31.64 -16.68
N GLY A 676 31.03 31.36 -17.72
CA GLY A 676 31.49 31.39 -19.11
C GLY A 676 32.18 30.11 -19.58
N GLN A 677 32.10 29.01 -18.82
CA GLN A 677 32.70 27.73 -19.18
C GLN A 677 31.94 27.02 -20.32
N SER A 678 32.69 26.35 -21.18
CA SER A 678 32.10 25.55 -22.26
C SER A 678 31.42 24.30 -21.76
N ALA A 679 30.49 23.73 -22.55
CA ALA A 679 29.79 22.48 -22.21
C ALA A 679 30.76 21.29 -21.94
N GLU A 680 31.91 21.25 -22.64
CA GLU A 680 32.93 20.24 -22.46
C GLU A 680 33.70 20.39 -21.12
N GLU A 681 33.96 21.64 -20.71
CA GLU A 681 34.61 21.93 -19.41
C GLU A 681 33.67 21.60 -18.25
N ILE A 682 32.40 21.95 -18.36
CA ILE A 682 31.36 21.59 -17.39
C ILE A 682 31.25 20.07 -17.24
N LEU A 683 31.26 19.33 -18.36
CA LEU A 683 31.19 17.86 -18.33
C LEU A 683 32.42 17.23 -17.65
N LYS A 684 33.63 17.78 -17.88
CA LYS A 684 34.86 17.35 -17.22
C LYS A 684 34.84 17.61 -15.72
N GLU A 685 34.30 18.75 -15.29
CA GLU A 685 34.20 19.08 -13.87
C GLU A 685 33.17 18.20 -13.15
N ILE A 686 32.02 17.92 -13.78
CA ILE A 686 31.03 16.95 -13.29
C ILE A 686 31.66 15.56 -13.15
N GLN A 687 32.42 15.11 -14.15
CA GLN A 687 33.11 13.81 -14.09
C GLN A 687 34.19 13.78 -12.98
N ARG A 688 34.79 14.89 -12.66
CA ARG A 688 35.77 15.02 -11.56
C ARG A 688 35.09 14.96 -10.20
N ILE A 689 33.97 15.64 -10.03
CA ILE A 689 33.15 15.61 -8.79
C ILE A 689 32.65 14.18 -8.56
N LEU A 690 32.09 13.52 -9.56
CA LEU A 690 31.62 12.13 -9.48
C LEU A 690 32.72 11.11 -9.17
N LYS A 691 33.98 11.40 -9.49
CA LYS A 691 35.12 10.55 -9.10
C LYS A 691 35.56 10.76 -7.66
N ASN A 692 35.41 11.97 -7.14
CA ASN A 692 35.78 12.31 -5.77
C ASN A 692 34.76 11.85 -4.72
N ASP A 693 33.47 11.82 -5.06
CA ASP A 693 32.41 11.26 -4.20
C ASP A 693 32.44 9.72 -4.10
N ARG A 694 33.33 9.06 -4.87
CA ARG A 694 33.54 7.60 -4.83
C ARG A 694 34.74 7.16 -3.97
N GLN A 695 35.43 8.07 -3.29
CA GLN A 695 36.45 7.82 -2.27
C GLN A 695 35.92 8.10 -0.86
#